data_ef13e8245f1df3a77ca7a19a1caf2231
#
_entry.id   ef13e8245f1df3a77ca7a19a1caf2231
#
_cell.length_a   1.000
_cell.length_b   1.000
_cell.length_c   1.000
_cell.angle_alpha   90.00
_cell.angle_beta   90.00
_cell.angle_gamma   90.00
#
_symmetry.space_group_name_H-M   'P 1'
#
loop_
_entity.id
_entity.type
_entity.pdbx_description
1 polymer ?
#
loop_
_entity_poly.entity_id
_entity_poly.type
_entity_poly.pdbx_seq_one_letter_code
_entity_poly.pdbx_strand_id
1 'polypeptide(L)'
;MDDKDLFSYDNSGNLEETGEESFDLNSFSSHIEKEPVKGKKGRKKKKSHKERILKTVLTLFLVGVITVSIVISAFLLYAFTMVDGKMDEDLDDLKLNFTTTIYTDDGKGNYTEYQRLHGMFNRIWVSYDDKAAKSNEEGYEGIPQNLVNAFVAIEDKRFFEHQGVDWKRTFAAFANMFLHFYSSNQGGSTITQQLVKNLTGDTSQRPSRKIREIMRARYLETHYVKETIIECYLNTIAMGHGTYGVEVASNYYFGKSVKDLTLSECACLAAITKSPTYYAPDDYPEANQKRRVTVLYEMYDQGYISKEEYEKAKTEEVKIVASKDALKETDNNSYFVDALIDQVVKALMDKFGYEKTHANKIFYSSGYKIYATVDANIQKTMESVFSDQKTYGLKGKNGATLQGSMTVIDYNGHVKGLVGGIGEKIGQRGFNRATSAVRQPGSTMKPIAAYAPAIEKDIINYSSIVNDTKTNYNGWTPVNWYSSYWGNITVQYALERSVNTIPVYLVNKLGTQVSFDFLTKTLGITTLTNEDVNLAPLGMGGTNGGITSLESAAAYAIFGNLGQYHAPTLFTKVTDQHDEIVFEYDSSPTMAISEDTATVMNKLLQTVVYGSRGTGAAARNTVKDMKIFAKTGTSNNSNDLWFVGGTPYYVGSCWCGYDEQQNISNAGIARVMWSAVMSKIHNGLEPKEFEVSSYATERYYCSSTGLLATSACPSKSIGWYKKSNTPGSCTAHAGAALKTPAEIKKAEEEKKAAESSKAESTSSSSSTSSASSASSKTESNR
;
A
#
# COMPACT_ATOMS: atom_id res chain seq x y z
N MET A 1 17.43 11.26 24.45
CA MET A 1 16.80 11.94 25.58
C MET A 1 15.88 10.92 26.18
N ASP A 2 16.44 10.29 27.11
CA ASP A 2 16.00 9.74 28.38
C ASP A 2 14.63 9.07 28.45
N ASP A 3 14.73 7.73 28.45
CA ASP A 3 13.80 6.81 29.11
C ASP A 3 13.84 7.05 30.62
N LYS A 4 12.77 7.59 31.16
CA LYS A 4 12.36 7.48 32.57
C LYS A 4 10.92 7.99 32.64
N ASP A 5 10.00 7.07 32.92
CA ASP A 5 8.85 7.21 33.78
C ASP A 5 7.79 6.16 33.41
N LEU A 6 7.93 5.01 34.01
CA LEU A 6 6.81 4.05 34.16
C LEU A 6 7.09 3.13 35.36
N PHE A 7 7.01 3.69 36.57
CA PHE A 7 6.70 2.91 37.79
C PHE A 7 6.15 3.87 38.84
N SER A 8 4.84 3.83 39.02
CA SER A 8 4.18 4.35 40.20
C SER A 8 4.25 3.30 41.29
N TYR A 9 4.89 3.65 42.42
CA TYR A 9 4.87 2.89 43.64
C TYR A 9 3.60 3.17 44.42
N ASP A 10 2.93 2.11 44.87
CA ASP A 10 1.98 2.17 45.98
C ASP A 10 2.70 1.72 47.27
N ASN A 11 2.52 2.54 48.31
CA ASN A 11 3.11 2.34 49.63
C ASN A 11 2.27 1.39 50.47
N SER A 12 2.70 0.16 50.66
CA SER A 12 2.43 -0.53 51.92
C SER A 12 3.42 -1.70 52.05
N GLY A 13 4.35 -1.53 52.98
CA GLY A 13 5.38 -2.51 53.29
C GLY A 13 4.85 -3.74 53.98
N ASN A 14 5.38 -4.87 53.55
CA ASN A 14 5.88 -5.97 54.38
C ASN A 14 6.54 -7.00 53.48
N LEU A 15 7.84 -7.17 53.64
CA LEU A 15 8.63 -8.28 53.10
C LEU A 15 8.54 -9.43 54.07
N GLU A 16 7.93 -10.55 53.70
CA GLU A 16 8.18 -11.87 54.26
C GLU A 16 9.32 -12.51 53.43
N GLU A 17 10.42 -12.71 54.12
CA GLU A 17 11.57 -13.50 53.65
C GLU A 17 11.16 -14.96 53.51
N THR A 18 11.23 -15.51 52.32
CA THR A 18 11.32 -16.96 52.09
C THR A 18 12.68 -17.29 51.54
N GLY A 19 13.44 -18.08 52.30
CA GLY A 19 14.85 -18.39 52.28
C GLY A 19 15.46 -18.68 50.89
N GLU A 20 16.53 -18.00 50.61
CA GLU A 20 17.56 -18.43 49.67
C GLU A 20 18.49 -19.41 50.41
N GLU A 21 18.46 -20.69 50.00
CA GLU A 21 19.53 -21.61 50.31
C GLU A 21 20.78 -21.23 49.53
N SER A 22 21.67 -20.48 50.18
CA SER A 22 23.02 -20.23 49.69
C SER A 22 23.86 -21.52 49.78
N PHE A 23 24.26 -22.03 48.65
CA PHE A 23 25.19 -23.16 48.52
C PHE A 23 26.60 -22.70 48.92
N ASP A 24 26.97 -23.01 50.19
CA ASP A 24 28.28 -22.71 50.72
C ASP A 24 29.32 -23.74 50.25
N LEU A 25 30.23 -23.31 49.37
CA LEU A 25 31.33 -24.09 48.82
C LEU A 25 32.45 -24.40 49.81
N ASN A 26 32.32 -24.00 51.11
CA ASN A 26 33.34 -24.20 52.13
C ASN A 26 33.10 -25.43 53.03
N SER A 27 32.02 -26.17 52.87
CA SER A 27 31.67 -27.31 53.76
C SER A 27 32.30 -28.66 53.35
N PHE A 28 33.19 -28.70 52.36
CA PHE A 28 33.83 -29.95 51.90
C PHE A 28 35.27 -30.15 52.42
N SER A 29 35.71 -29.46 53.48
CA SER A 29 37.08 -29.57 53.92
C SER A 29 37.29 -29.95 55.42
N SER A 30 36.35 -30.66 56.03
CA SER A 30 36.61 -31.16 57.39
C SER A 30 35.87 -32.47 57.61
N HIS A 31 36.55 -33.60 57.37
CA HIS A 31 36.45 -34.89 58.09
C HIS A 31 37.34 -35.93 57.38
N ILE A 32 38.65 -35.86 57.62
CA ILE A 32 39.55 -37.04 57.56
C ILE A 32 40.41 -36.95 58.80
N GLU A 33 40.02 -37.69 59.81
CA GLU A 33 40.90 -37.97 60.97
C GLU A 33 42.16 -38.69 60.51
N LYS A 34 43.32 -38.14 60.95
CA LYS A 34 44.62 -38.76 60.71
C LYS A 34 45.01 -39.58 61.91
N GLU A 35 45.00 -40.89 61.79
CA GLU A 35 45.83 -41.73 62.65
C GLU A 35 47.30 -41.63 62.29
N PRO A 36 48.21 -41.65 63.25
CA PRO A 36 49.64 -41.46 63.01
C PRO A 36 50.32 -42.81 62.73
N VAL A 37 50.78 -43.03 61.52
CA VAL A 37 51.73 -44.10 61.21
C VAL A 37 53.16 -43.56 61.12
N LYS A 38 54.00 -44.09 62.01
CA LYS A 38 55.46 -43.81 62.09
C LYS A 38 56.22 -44.21 60.84
N GLY A 39 56.93 -43.27 60.31
CA GLY A 39 58.22 -43.29 59.71
C GLY A 39 58.61 -44.26 58.63
N LYS A 40 58.96 -43.71 57.44
CA LYS A 40 60.25 -43.99 56.76
C LYS A 40 60.55 -42.78 55.83
N LYS A 41 61.65 -42.13 56.08
CA LYS A 41 62.19 -41.05 55.24
C LYS A 41 62.56 -41.63 53.86
N GLY A 42 61.61 -41.53 52.86
CA GLY A 42 61.94 -41.78 51.46
C GLY A 42 62.43 -40.50 50.81
N ARG A 43 63.62 -40.47 50.21
CA ARG A 43 64.21 -39.41 49.42
C ARG A 43 63.23 -38.98 48.29
N LYS A 44 62.62 -37.79 48.38
CA LYS A 44 61.88 -37.14 47.29
C LYS A 44 62.84 -36.94 46.11
N LYS A 45 62.73 -37.74 45.02
CA LYS A 45 63.36 -37.43 43.75
C LYS A 45 62.84 -36.10 43.29
N LYS A 46 63.71 -35.07 43.11
CA LYS A 46 63.35 -33.84 42.44
C LYS A 46 62.88 -34.16 41.05
N LYS A 47 61.57 -33.96 40.75
CA LYS A 47 61.03 -34.11 39.41
C LYS A 47 61.80 -33.15 38.49
N SER A 48 62.26 -33.69 37.36
CA SER A 48 63.04 -32.95 36.38
C SER A 48 62.24 -31.72 35.86
N HIS A 49 62.91 -30.66 35.52
CA HIS A 49 62.30 -29.43 35.03
C HIS A 49 61.41 -29.71 33.80
N LYS A 50 61.78 -30.68 32.98
CA LYS A 50 60.99 -31.15 31.85
C LYS A 50 59.64 -31.76 32.22
N GLU A 51 59.55 -32.54 33.32
CA GLU A 51 58.26 -33.11 33.79
C GLU A 51 57.31 -32.04 34.34
N ARG A 52 57.84 -30.96 34.94
CA ARG A 52 57.00 -29.82 35.39
C ARG A 52 56.49 -29.05 34.19
N ILE A 53 57.31 -28.73 33.21
CA ILE A 53 56.91 -28.06 31.95
C ILE A 53 55.86 -28.89 31.21
N LEU A 54 56.09 -30.21 31.05
CA LEU A 54 55.14 -31.09 30.38
C LEU A 54 53.79 -31.12 31.12
N LYS A 55 53.76 -31.16 32.45
CA LYS A 55 52.52 -31.12 33.22
C LYS A 55 51.81 -29.78 33.09
N THR A 56 52.55 -28.68 33.11
CA THR A 56 51.96 -27.34 32.92
C THR A 56 51.38 -27.19 31.53
N VAL A 57 52.10 -27.65 30.49
CA VAL A 57 51.60 -27.62 29.12
C VAL A 57 50.36 -28.55 28.95
N LEU A 58 50.38 -29.75 29.55
CA LEU A 58 49.24 -30.65 29.53
C LEU A 58 48.01 -30.07 30.31
N THR A 59 48.26 -29.41 31.44
CA THR A 59 47.20 -28.73 32.20
C THR A 59 46.61 -27.57 31.42
N LEU A 60 47.42 -26.72 30.78
CA LEU A 60 46.97 -25.61 29.93
C LEU A 60 46.17 -26.14 28.70
N PHE A 61 46.65 -27.24 28.10
CA PHE A 61 45.94 -27.90 27.02
C PHE A 61 44.58 -28.44 27.48
N LEU A 62 44.53 -29.10 28.64
CA LEU A 62 43.28 -29.65 29.21
C LEU A 62 42.29 -28.53 29.56
N VAL A 63 42.76 -27.45 30.18
CA VAL A 63 41.95 -26.25 30.46
C VAL A 63 41.42 -25.67 29.15
N GLY A 64 42.27 -25.56 28.12
CA GLY A 64 41.82 -25.12 26.77
C GLY A 64 40.71 -25.99 26.20
N VAL A 65 40.87 -27.32 26.27
CA VAL A 65 39.87 -28.28 25.80
C VAL A 65 38.57 -28.15 26.59
N ILE A 66 38.62 -28.05 27.92
CA ILE A 66 37.42 -27.88 28.77
C ILE A 66 36.72 -26.55 28.46
N THR A 67 37.45 -25.45 28.31
CA THR A 67 36.89 -24.14 27.97
C THR A 67 36.19 -24.18 26.64
N VAL A 68 36.80 -24.78 25.61
CA VAL A 68 36.22 -24.95 24.28
C VAL A 68 34.97 -25.83 24.35
N SER A 69 34.99 -26.90 25.13
CA SER A 69 33.83 -27.79 25.33
C SER A 69 32.66 -27.05 26.00
N ILE A 70 32.92 -26.22 27.01
CA ILE A 70 31.88 -25.41 27.67
C ILE A 70 31.27 -24.40 26.70
N VAL A 71 32.12 -23.70 25.92
CA VAL A 71 31.64 -22.73 24.91
C VAL A 71 30.79 -23.44 23.84
N ILE A 72 31.24 -24.60 23.35
CA ILE A 72 30.47 -25.39 22.40
C ILE A 72 29.13 -25.84 22.99
N SER A 73 29.14 -26.33 24.26
CA SER A 73 27.92 -26.77 24.92
C SER A 73 26.93 -25.64 25.16
N ALA A 74 27.40 -24.47 25.59
CA ALA A 74 26.58 -23.28 25.75
C ALA A 74 26.01 -22.80 24.39
N PHE A 75 26.83 -22.84 23.34
CA PHE A 75 26.39 -22.51 21.98
C PHE A 75 25.33 -23.48 21.46
N LEU A 76 25.52 -24.79 21.69
CA LEU A 76 24.54 -25.80 21.28
C LEU A 76 23.23 -25.63 22.07
N LEU A 77 23.30 -25.38 23.37
CA LEU A 77 22.13 -25.10 24.20
C LEU A 77 21.37 -23.88 23.67
N TYR A 78 22.08 -22.77 23.40
CA TYR A 78 21.50 -21.58 22.77
C TYR A 78 20.84 -21.91 21.44
N ALA A 79 21.53 -22.64 20.55
CA ALA A 79 20.99 -23.01 19.25
C ALA A 79 19.70 -23.85 19.36
N PHE A 80 19.65 -24.82 20.26
CA PHE A 80 18.50 -25.71 20.42
C PHE A 80 17.33 -25.11 21.20
N THR A 81 17.56 -24.12 22.08
CA THR A 81 16.52 -23.56 22.95
C THR A 81 16.00 -22.20 22.48
N MET A 82 16.83 -21.41 21.81
CA MET A 82 16.53 -20.01 21.46
C MET A 82 16.37 -19.78 19.96
N VAL A 83 16.64 -20.77 19.11
CA VAL A 83 16.55 -20.61 17.66
C VAL A 83 15.45 -21.53 17.12
N ASP A 84 14.39 -20.94 16.56
CA ASP A 84 13.38 -21.71 15.86
C ASP A 84 13.97 -22.28 14.56
N GLY A 85 14.02 -23.60 14.49
CA GLY A 85 14.55 -24.35 13.35
C GLY A 85 13.49 -24.91 12.43
N LYS A 86 12.21 -24.68 12.71
CA LYS A 86 11.11 -25.12 11.83
C LYS A 86 11.04 -24.21 10.59
N MET A 87 10.60 -24.78 9.51
CA MET A 87 10.14 -24.00 8.34
C MET A 87 8.64 -23.80 8.49
N ASP A 88 8.21 -22.57 8.27
CA ASP A 88 6.79 -22.23 8.21
C ASP A 88 6.20 -22.54 6.82
N GLU A 89 7.06 -22.83 5.86
CA GLU A 89 6.71 -23.10 4.45
C GLU A 89 6.85 -24.59 4.16
N ASP A 90 5.79 -25.20 3.64
CA ASP A 90 5.78 -26.54 3.09
C ASP A 90 6.35 -26.50 1.65
N LEU A 91 7.30 -27.41 1.30
CA LEU A 91 7.83 -27.46 -0.07
C LEU A 91 6.80 -27.98 -1.08
N ASP A 92 5.83 -28.77 -0.63
CA ASP A 92 4.75 -29.25 -1.51
C ASP A 92 3.78 -28.11 -1.87
N ASP A 93 3.59 -27.15 -0.99
CA ASP A 93 2.84 -25.92 -1.29
C ASP A 93 3.54 -25.05 -2.34
N LEU A 94 4.88 -25.07 -2.40
CA LEU A 94 5.64 -24.37 -3.45
C LEU A 94 5.43 -24.97 -4.84
N LYS A 95 5.17 -26.28 -4.93
CA LYS A 95 4.87 -26.97 -6.19
C LYS A 95 3.52 -26.59 -6.76
N LEU A 96 2.54 -26.28 -5.92
CA LEU A 96 1.19 -25.97 -6.32
C LEU A 96 1.04 -24.58 -6.96
N ASN A 97 2.11 -23.77 -7.02
CA ASN A 97 2.16 -22.47 -7.71
C ASN A 97 0.92 -21.60 -7.38
N PHE A 98 0.66 -21.37 -6.09
CA PHE A 98 -0.45 -20.54 -5.68
C PHE A 98 -0.22 -19.10 -6.09
N THR A 99 -0.79 -18.75 -7.22
CA THR A 99 -0.80 -17.38 -7.71
C THR A 99 -1.80 -16.56 -6.91
N THR A 100 -1.36 -15.48 -6.29
CA THR A 100 -2.28 -14.53 -5.66
C THR A 100 -3.21 -13.95 -6.72
N THR A 101 -4.51 -14.07 -6.49
CA THR A 101 -5.54 -13.65 -7.45
C THR A 101 -6.38 -12.52 -6.86
N ILE A 102 -6.57 -11.47 -7.65
CA ILE A 102 -7.44 -10.35 -7.31
C ILE A 102 -8.82 -10.62 -7.91
N TYR A 103 -9.84 -10.47 -7.09
CA TYR A 103 -11.26 -10.55 -7.46
C TYR A 103 -11.90 -9.19 -7.29
N THR A 104 -12.88 -8.87 -8.15
CA THR A 104 -13.71 -7.67 -8.01
C THR A 104 -15.19 -8.03 -8.03
N ASP A 105 -16.02 -7.26 -7.32
CA ASP A 105 -17.46 -7.39 -7.32
C ASP A 105 -18.05 -6.88 -8.65
N ASP A 106 -18.96 -7.64 -9.24
CA ASP A 106 -19.72 -7.24 -10.44
C ASP A 106 -20.86 -6.24 -10.14
N GLY A 107 -20.96 -5.75 -8.91
CA GLY A 107 -22.04 -4.88 -8.42
C GLY A 107 -23.34 -5.62 -8.07
N LYS A 108 -23.34 -6.95 -8.15
CA LYS A 108 -24.47 -7.83 -7.78
C LYS A 108 -24.11 -8.80 -6.67
N GLY A 109 -22.92 -8.64 -6.07
CA GLY A 109 -22.39 -9.52 -5.04
C GLY A 109 -21.69 -10.77 -5.56
N ASN A 110 -21.48 -10.90 -6.89
CA ASN A 110 -20.66 -11.97 -7.44
C ASN A 110 -19.25 -11.46 -7.69
N TYR A 111 -18.27 -12.25 -7.28
CA TYR A 111 -16.88 -11.94 -7.50
C TYR A 111 -16.35 -12.58 -8.77
N THR A 112 -15.72 -11.78 -9.62
CA THR A 112 -15.05 -12.23 -10.84
C THR A 112 -13.56 -11.97 -10.74
N GLU A 113 -12.76 -12.81 -11.39
CA GLU A 113 -11.32 -12.62 -11.45
C GLU A 113 -11.00 -11.30 -12.19
N TYR A 114 -10.26 -10.43 -11.52
CA TYR A 114 -9.81 -9.16 -12.06
C TYR A 114 -8.40 -9.26 -12.65
N GLN A 115 -7.47 -9.86 -11.88
CA GLN A 115 -6.09 -10.06 -12.30
C GLN A 115 -5.41 -11.15 -11.47
N ARG A 116 -4.56 -11.95 -12.10
CA ARG A 116 -3.60 -12.82 -11.42
C ARG A 116 -2.28 -12.09 -11.24
N LEU A 117 -1.77 -12.12 -10.02
CA LEU A 117 -0.48 -11.55 -9.70
C LEU A 117 0.56 -12.68 -9.74
N HIS A 118 1.16 -12.86 -10.88
CA HIS A 118 2.36 -13.68 -10.96
C HIS A 118 3.41 -13.06 -10.04
N GLY A 119 4.02 -13.89 -9.18
CA GLY A 119 4.95 -13.42 -8.16
C GLY A 119 6.03 -12.49 -8.73
N MET A 120 6.74 -11.76 -7.86
CA MET A 120 7.94 -10.98 -8.24
C MET A 120 8.96 -11.83 -9.02
N PHE A 121 8.70 -13.10 -9.03
CA PHE A 121 9.43 -14.13 -9.74
C PHE A 121 8.49 -14.69 -10.81
N ASN A 122 8.71 -14.35 -12.04
CA ASN A 122 8.09 -14.99 -13.18
C ASN A 122 8.54 -16.48 -13.13
N ARG A 123 7.81 -17.32 -12.40
CA ARG A 123 8.16 -18.72 -12.18
C ARG A 123 7.28 -19.58 -13.07
N ILE A 124 7.89 -20.24 -14.02
CA ILE A 124 7.30 -21.39 -14.66
C ILE A 124 7.89 -22.59 -13.93
N TRP A 125 7.06 -23.30 -13.16
CA TRP A 125 7.52 -24.48 -12.43
C TRP A 125 7.73 -25.64 -13.36
N VAL A 126 8.90 -26.28 -13.28
CA VAL A 126 9.22 -27.48 -14.01
C VAL A 126 9.57 -28.59 -13.02
N SER A 127 8.93 -29.73 -13.16
CA SER A 127 9.15 -30.88 -12.27
C SER A 127 10.47 -31.57 -12.54
N TYR A 128 11.03 -32.17 -11.50
CA TYR A 128 12.15 -33.08 -11.58
C TYR A 128 11.79 -34.41 -10.92
N ASP A 129 11.76 -35.49 -11.66
CA ASP A 129 11.43 -36.81 -11.16
C ASP A 129 12.47 -37.86 -11.57
N ASP A 130 12.25 -39.12 -11.16
CA ASP A 130 13.12 -40.26 -11.49
C ASP A 130 13.22 -40.60 -13.00
N LYS A 131 12.33 -40.02 -13.81
CA LYS A 131 12.37 -40.11 -15.28
C LYS A 131 13.41 -39.16 -15.88
N ALA A 132 13.93 -38.19 -15.11
CA ALA A 132 14.98 -37.29 -15.57
C ALA A 132 16.26 -38.02 -16.05
N ALA A 133 16.55 -39.17 -15.46
CA ALA A 133 17.65 -40.03 -15.94
C ALA A 133 17.43 -40.58 -17.37
N LYS A 134 16.17 -40.56 -17.82
CA LYS A 134 15.72 -40.95 -19.15
C LYS A 134 15.37 -39.76 -20.04
N SER A 135 15.90 -38.58 -19.74
CA SER A 135 15.57 -37.31 -20.42
C SER A 135 15.88 -37.30 -21.93
N ASN A 136 16.49 -38.35 -22.44
CA ASN A 136 16.68 -38.57 -23.88
C ASN A 136 15.51 -39.37 -24.53
N GLU A 137 14.48 -39.75 -23.77
CA GLU A 137 13.28 -40.37 -24.32
C GLU A 137 12.32 -39.28 -24.82
N GLU A 138 11.72 -39.49 -25.99
CA GLU A 138 10.71 -38.59 -26.55
C GLU A 138 9.55 -38.37 -25.52
N GLY A 139 9.29 -37.13 -25.18
CA GLY A 139 8.15 -36.72 -24.32
C GLY A 139 8.47 -36.42 -22.86
N TYR A 140 9.74 -36.37 -22.43
CA TYR A 140 10.07 -35.86 -21.10
C TYR A 140 9.98 -34.31 -21.06
N GLU A 141 9.12 -33.79 -20.21
CA GLU A 141 8.81 -32.34 -20.08
C GLU A 141 9.45 -31.69 -18.84
N GLY A 142 10.26 -32.45 -18.08
CA GLY A 142 10.87 -32.01 -16.83
C GLY A 142 12.27 -31.40 -16.93
N ILE A 143 12.89 -31.15 -15.78
CA ILE A 143 14.28 -30.65 -15.67
C ILE A 143 15.24 -31.74 -16.11
N PRO A 144 16.10 -31.53 -17.13
CA PRO A 144 17.00 -32.56 -17.61
C PRO A 144 18.11 -32.85 -16.60
N GLN A 145 18.53 -34.12 -16.53
CA GLN A 145 19.58 -34.60 -15.61
C GLN A 145 20.89 -33.81 -15.75
N ASN A 146 21.28 -33.42 -16.96
CA ASN A 146 22.50 -32.65 -17.21
C ASN A 146 22.45 -31.28 -16.53
N LEU A 147 21.25 -30.67 -16.41
CA LEU A 147 21.08 -29.38 -15.70
C LEU A 147 21.26 -29.58 -14.19
N VAL A 148 20.63 -30.62 -13.62
CA VAL A 148 20.80 -30.96 -12.19
C VAL A 148 22.27 -31.24 -11.89
N ASN A 149 22.94 -32.06 -12.71
CA ASN A 149 24.34 -32.41 -12.55
C ASN A 149 25.24 -31.17 -12.61
N ALA A 150 24.97 -30.22 -13.50
CA ALA A 150 25.73 -28.97 -13.62
C ALA A 150 25.66 -28.11 -12.34
N PHE A 151 24.47 -27.97 -11.75
CA PHE A 151 24.29 -27.23 -10.49
C PHE A 151 24.94 -27.98 -9.30
N VAL A 152 24.71 -29.29 -9.19
CA VAL A 152 25.28 -30.10 -8.13
C VAL A 152 26.81 -30.07 -8.20
N ALA A 153 27.38 -30.26 -9.40
CA ALA A 153 28.83 -30.30 -9.60
C ALA A 153 29.52 -29.00 -9.13
N ILE A 154 28.93 -27.85 -9.40
CA ILE A 154 29.60 -26.57 -9.11
C ILE A 154 29.24 -26.01 -7.73
N GLU A 155 28.04 -26.26 -7.22
CA GLU A 155 27.56 -25.68 -5.97
C GLU A 155 27.73 -26.63 -4.78
N ASP A 156 27.47 -27.94 -4.95
CA ASP A 156 27.40 -28.88 -3.84
C ASP A 156 27.72 -30.34 -4.26
N LYS A 157 29.02 -30.64 -4.46
CA LYS A 157 29.52 -31.93 -4.95
C LYS A 157 28.97 -33.17 -4.21
N ARG A 158 28.59 -33.01 -2.95
CA ARG A 158 28.07 -34.09 -2.09
C ARG A 158 26.62 -33.92 -1.73
N PHE A 159 25.87 -33.23 -2.54
CA PHE A 159 24.45 -32.93 -2.28
C PHE A 159 23.67 -34.21 -1.95
N PHE A 160 23.85 -35.26 -2.67
CA PHE A 160 23.17 -36.55 -2.48
C PHE A 160 23.70 -37.38 -1.29
N GLU A 161 24.82 -36.97 -0.65
CA GLU A 161 25.45 -37.70 0.44
C GLU A 161 25.19 -37.16 1.82
N HIS A 162 24.98 -35.86 1.97
CA HIS A 162 24.79 -35.20 3.25
C HIS A 162 23.31 -34.93 3.56
N GLN A 163 23.01 -34.63 4.83
CA GLN A 163 21.67 -34.27 5.32
C GLN A 163 21.59 -32.76 5.63
N GLY A 164 21.48 -31.94 4.60
CA GLY A 164 21.29 -30.50 4.66
C GLY A 164 22.56 -29.68 4.91
N VAL A 165 23.56 -30.23 5.57
CA VAL A 165 24.83 -29.57 5.86
C VAL A 165 26.01 -30.47 5.56
N ASP A 166 26.91 -30.04 4.71
CA ASP A 166 28.19 -30.70 4.50
C ASP A 166 29.19 -30.25 5.59
N TRP A 167 29.23 -31.02 6.69
CA TRP A 167 30.10 -30.70 7.81
C TRP A 167 31.58 -30.71 7.47
N LYS A 168 32.02 -31.59 6.56
CA LYS A 168 33.43 -31.65 6.12
C LYS A 168 33.81 -30.34 5.42
N ARG A 169 32.95 -29.85 4.51
CA ARG A 169 33.18 -28.60 3.78
C ARG A 169 33.01 -27.38 4.69
N THR A 170 32.03 -27.39 5.60
CA THR A 170 31.79 -26.31 6.56
C THR A 170 32.99 -26.14 7.49
N PHE A 171 33.52 -27.22 8.06
CA PHE A 171 34.73 -27.16 8.91
C PHE A 171 35.99 -26.77 8.12
N ALA A 172 36.15 -27.23 6.89
CA ALA A 172 37.28 -26.82 6.03
C ALA A 172 37.22 -25.32 5.70
N ALA A 173 36.04 -24.79 5.38
CA ALA A 173 35.84 -23.36 5.11
C ALA A 173 36.09 -22.51 6.37
N PHE A 174 35.62 -22.98 7.53
CA PHE A 174 35.88 -22.31 8.82
C PHE A 174 37.37 -22.32 9.18
N ALA A 175 38.05 -23.46 9.03
CA ALA A 175 39.49 -23.54 9.25
C ALA A 175 40.28 -22.63 8.29
N ASN A 176 39.88 -22.58 7.02
CA ASN A 176 40.51 -21.73 6.02
C ASN A 176 40.37 -20.22 6.34
N MET A 177 39.26 -19.81 6.98
CA MET A 177 39.05 -18.42 7.40
C MET A 177 40.09 -17.96 8.43
N PHE A 178 40.60 -18.88 9.26
CA PHE A 178 41.61 -18.56 10.29
C PHE A 178 43.03 -18.88 9.83
N LEU A 179 43.23 -19.92 9.04
CA LEU A 179 44.56 -20.50 8.75
C LEU A 179 45.03 -20.18 7.35
N HIS A 180 44.17 -19.63 6.48
CA HIS A 180 44.48 -19.23 5.08
C HIS A 180 45.20 -20.28 4.26
N PHE A 181 44.87 -21.56 4.44
CA PHE A 181 45.53 -22.70 3.75
C PHE A 181 45.27 -22.74 2.24
N TYR A 182 44.14 -22.17 1.78
CA TYR A 182 43.75 -22.15 0.37
C TYR A 182 43.46 -20.72 -0.08
N SER A 183 43.99 -20.34 -1.23
CA SER A 183 43.83 -19.03 -1.86
C SER A 183 42.43 -18.83 -2.49
N SER A 184 41.58 -19.86 -2.52
CA SER A 184 40.21 -19.77 -3.06
C SER A 184 39.16 -19.80 -1.94
N ASN A 185 38.33 -18.74 -1.85
CA ASN A 185 37.12 -18.73 -1.07
C ASN A 185 36.06 -19.64 -1.69
N GLN A 186 36.15 -20.96 -1.47
CA GLN A 186 35.05 -21.86 -1.78
C GLN A 186 33.92 -21.62 -0.76
N GLY A 187 32.71 -21.31 -1.25
CA GLY A 187 31.54 -21.14 -0.42
C GLY A 187 31.23 -22.42 0.38
N GLY A 188 30.99 -22.30 1.67
CA GLY A 188 30.71 -23.43 2.57
C GLY A 188 29.23 -23.80 2.69
N SER A 189 28.31 -23.17 1.95
CA SER A 189 26.87 -23.44 2.00
C SER A 189 26.48 -24.54 1.01
N THR A 190 25.55 -25.41 1.43
CA THR A 190 24.96 -26.46 0.60
C THR A 190 23.80 -25.92 -0.25
N ILE A 191 23.35 -26.68 -1.26
CA ILE A 191 22.14 -26.38 -2.04
C ILE A 191 20.94 -26.23 -1.12
N THR A 192 20.76 -27.12 -0.14
CA THR A 192 19.64 -27.04 0.83
C THR A 192 19.72 -25.76 1.68
N GLN A 193 20.91 -25.34 2.10
CA GLN A 193 21.08 -24.06 2.79
C GLN A 193 20.79 -22.85 1.89
N GLN A 194 21.16 -22.93 0.61
CA GLN A 194 20.83 -21.88 -0.36
C GLN A 194 19.32 -21.83 -0.62
N LEU A 195 18.64 -23.00 -0.71
CA LEU A 195 17.19 -23.07 -0.82
C LEU A 195 16.53 -22.40 0.39
N VAL A 196 16.92 -22.73 1.62
CA VAL A 196 16.41 -22.06 2.83
C VAL A 196 16.59 -20.54 2.76
N LYS A 197 17.78 -20.07 2.35
CA LYS A 197 18.03 -18.64 2.16
C LYS A 197 17.10 -18.02 1.09
N ASN A 198 16.91 -18.69 -0.03
CA ASN A 198 16.02 -18.22 -1.10
C ASN A 198 14.56 -18.18 -0.65
N LEU A 199 14.15 -19.17 0.13
CA LEU A 199 12.78 -19.27 0.67
C LEU A 199 12.50 -18.24 1.76
N THR A 200 13.38 -18.07 2.73
CA THR A 200 13.17 -17.16 3.85
C THR A 200 13.49 -15.69 3.55
N GLY A 201 14.28 -15.42 2.50
CA GLY A 201 14.73 -14.06 2.19
C GLY A 201 15.62 -13.42 3.28
N ASP A 202 16.03 -14.18 4.34
CA ASP A 202 16.86 -13.66 5.43
C ASP A 202 18.29 -13.43 4.95
N THR A 203 18.62 -12.16 4.67
CA THR A 203 19.95 -11.70 4.26
C THR A 203 20.73 -11.04 5.39
N SER A 204 20.21 -11.05 6.63
CA SER A 204 20.85 -10.43 7.78
C SER A 204 22.25 -11.00 8.02
N GLN A 205 23.19 -10.15 8.46
CA GLN A 205 24.58 -10.58 8.71
C GLN A 205 24.83 -11.08 10.14
N ARG A 206 23.78 -11.44 10.87
CA ARG A 206 23.90 -11.91 12.27
C ARG A 206 24.27 -13.40 12.32
N PRO A 207 25.11 -13.85 13.26
CA PRO A 207 25.44 -15.27 13.42
C PRO A 207 24.20 -16.16 13.64
N SER A 208 23.17 -15.67 14.31
CA SER A 208 21.90 -16.37 14.54
C SER A 208 21.20 -16.75 13.25
N ARG A 209 21.31 -15.96 12.18
CA ARG A 209 20.82 -16.31 10.86
C ARG A 209 21.42 -17.60 10.33
N LYS A 210 22.74 -17.75 10.41
CA LYS A 210 23.42 -18.96 9.89
C LYS A 210 23.04 -20.20 10.70
N ILE A 211 22.78 -20.04 11.99
CA ILE A 211 22.28 -21.14 12.83
C ILE A 211 20.88 -21.56 12.38
N ARG A 212 19.96 -20.60 12.21
CA ARG A 212 18.60 -20.89 11.68
C ARG A 212 18.67 -21.57 10.31
N GLU A 213 19.50 -21.05 9.39
CA GLU A 213 19.70 -21.64 8.06
C GLU A 213 20.14 -23.10 8.16
N ILE A 214 21.10 -23.43 9.04
CA ILE A 214 21.56 -24.80 9.28
C ILE A 214 20.44 -25.68 9.83
N MET A 215 19.71 -25.21 10.81
CA MET A 215 18.63 -25.98 11.45
C MET A 215 17.49 -26.23 10.47
N ARG A 216 17.06 -25.21 9.73
CA ARG A 216 16.04 -25.32 8.69
C ARG A 216 16.47 -26.19 7.52
N ALA A 217 17.73 -26.13 7.10
CA ALA A 217 18.25 -27.04 6.09
C ALA A 217 18.19 -28.51 6.55
N ARG A 218 18.49 -28.80 7.81
CA ARG A 218 18.33 -30.14 8.37
C ARG A 218 16.86 -30.55 8.47
N TYR A 219 15.97 -29.61 8.85
CA TYR A 219 14.53 -29.84 8.86
C TYR A 219 14.02 -30.28 7.50
N LEU A 220 14.36 -29.54 6.43
CA LEU A 220 13.97 -29.90 5.07
C LEU A 220 14.44 -31.31 4.67
N GLU A 221 15.68 -31.68 4.95
CA GLU A 221 16.24 -33.00 4.62
C GLU A 221 15.65 -34.16 5.44
N THR A 222 14.97 -33.86 6.54
CA THR A 222 14.25 -34.90 7.31
C THR A 222 12.80 -35.09 6.85
N HIS A 223 12.26 -34.13 6.08
CA HIS A 223 10.87 -34.15 5.64
C HIS A 223 10.72 -34.39 4.13
N TYR A 224 11.75 -34.07 3.32
CA TYR A 224 11.69 -34.13 1.85
C TYR A 224 12.86 -34.91 1.29
N VAL A 225 12.61 -35.60 0.18
CA VAL A 225 13.64 -36.30 -0.59
C VAL A 225 14.52 -35.30 -1.37
N LYS A 226 15.72 -35.75 -1.75
CA LYS A 226 16.69 -34.92 -2.48
C LYS A 226 16.14 -34.34 -3.78
N GLU A 227 15.35 -35.13 -4.47
CA GLU A 227 14.69 -34.75 -5.73
C GLU A 227 13.78 -33.56 -5.55
N THR A 228 12.95 -33.56 -4.49
CA THR A 228 12.09 -32.43 -4.14
C THR A 228 12.91 -31.18 -3.78
N ILE A 229 13.99 -31.34 -3.01
CA ILE A 229 14.84 -30.23 -2.59
C ILE A 229 15.53 -29.58 -3.79
N ILE A 230 16.10 -30.37 -4.72
CA ILE A 230 16.76 -29.82 -5.91
C ILE A 230 15.76 -29.23 -6.89
N GLU A 231 14.59 -29.83 -7.06
CA GLU A 231 13.50 -29.27 -7.85
C GLU A 231 13.10 -27.87 -7.35
N CYS A 232 12.82 -27.73 -6.04
CA CYS A 232 12.50 -26.47 -5.41
C CYS A 232 13.65 -25.45 -5.58
N TYR A 233 14.90 -25.87 -5.42
CA TYR A 233 16.06 -25.00 -5.60
C TYR A 233 16.16 -24.45 -7.02
N LEU A 234 16.07 -25.31 -8.03
CA LEU A 234 16.18 -24.93 -9.44
C LEU A 234 15.02 -24.05 -9.91
N ASN A 235 13.83 -24.23 -9.34
CA ASN A 235 12.67 -23.38 -9.61
C ASN A 235 12.67 -22.06 -8.84
N THR A 236 13.56 -21.85 -7.87
CA THR A 236 13.53 -20.66 -6.99
C THR A 236 14.79 -19.80 -7.04
N ILE A 237 15.86 -20.28 -7.65
CA ILE A 237 17.14 -19.57 -7.69
C ILE A 237 17.10 -18.34 -8.59
N ALA A 238 17.76 -17.25 -8.16
CA ALA A 238 17.92 -16.04 -8.96
C ALA A 238 18.92 -16.24 -10.08
N MET A 239 18.55 -15.87 -11.32
CA MET A 239 19.31 -16.14 -12.55
C MET A 239 19.70 -14.85 -13.33
N GLY A 240 19.63 -13.68 -12.68
CA GLY A 240 19.93 -12.39 -13.32
C GLY A 240 18.69 -11.75 -13.98
N HIS A 241 18.76 -10.46 -14.33
CA HIS A 241 17.72 -9.69 -15.00
C HIS A 241 16.29 -9.84 -14.38
N GLY A 242 16.21 -10.10 -13.08
CA GLY A 242 14.93 -10.35 -12.41
C GLY A 242 14.30 -11.71 -12.71
N THR A 243 15.01 -12.61 -13.42
CA THR A 243 14.55 -13.98 -13.65
C THR A 243 14.84 -14.87 -12.45
N TYR A 244 13.87 -15.70 -12.12
CA TYR A 244 13.96 -16.69 -11.04
C TYR A 244 13.49 -18.06 -11.57
N GLY A 245 14.24 -19.10 -11.23
CA GLY A 245 14.04 -20.45 -11.75
C GLY A 245 14.65 -20.66 -13.13
N VAL A 246 15.00 -21.93 -13.36
CA VAL A 246 15.75 -22.32 -14.57
C VAL A 246 14.93 -22.23 -15.85
N GLU A 247 13.61 -22.46 -15.80
CA GLU A 247 12.75 -22.41 -16.99
C GLU A 247 12.64 -20.98 -17.53
N VAL A 248 12.36 -20.00 -16.63
CA VAL A 248 12.29 -18.59 -17.02
C VAL A 248 13.63 -18.10 -17.55
N ALA A 249 14.73 -18.51 -16.90
CA ALA A 249 16.08 -18.18 -17.35
C ALA A 249 16.40 -18.79 -18.71
N SER A 250 16.00 -20.03 -18.95
CA SER A 250 16.18 -20.71 -20.25
C SER A 250 15.43 -19.99 -21.37
N ASN A 251 14.17 -19.65 -21.14
CA ASN A 251 13.36 -18.89 -22.10
C ASN A 251 13.94 -17.50 -22.35
N TYR A 252 14.45 -16.83 -21.32
CA TYR A 252 15.07 -15.51 -21.46
C TYR A 252 16.40 -15.59 -22.25
N TYR A 253 17.34 -16.40 -21.77
CA TYR A 253 18.68 -16.43 -22.36
C TYR A 253 18.74 -17.17 -23.70
N PHE A 254 17.95 -18.24 -23.88
CA PHE A 254 18.07 -19.13 -25.05
C PHE A 254 16.80 -19.19 -25.92
N GLY A 255 15.67 -18.64 -25.46
CA GLY A 255 14.40 -18.66 -26.20
C GLY A 255 13.76 -20.05 -26.29
N LYS A 256 14.04 -20.96 -25.34
CA LYS A 256 13.53 -22.32 -25.31
C LYS A 256 13.40 -22.88 -23.90
N SER A 257 12.59 -23.94 -23.75
CA SER A 257 12.39 -24.62 -22.46
C SER A 257 13.69 -25.37 -22.02
N VAL A 258 13.81 -25.56 -20.67
CA VAL A 258 14.95 -26.30 -20.08
C VAL A 258 15.10 -27.71 -20.61
N LYS A 259 14.01 -28.36 -20.99
CA LYS A 259 14.03 -29.72 -21.57
C LYS A 259 14.85 -29.82 -22.86
N ASP A 260 14.97 -28.71 -23.59
CA ASP A 260 15.64 -28.61 -24.88
C ASP A 260 17.09 -28.09 -24.79
N LEU A 261 17.62 -27.93 -23.54
CA LEU A 261 18.95 -27.39 -23.33
C LEU A 261 20.06 -28.39 -23.72
N THR A 262 21.05 -27.87 -24.43
CA THR A 262 22.32 -28.60 -24.62
C THR A 262 23.14 -28.65 -23.33
N LEU A 263 24.13 -29.54 -23.26
CA LEU A 263 25.04 -29.63 -22.12
C LEU A 263 25.77 -28.32 -21.86
N SER A 264 26.15 -27.60 -22.90
CA SER A 264 26.79 -26.29 -22.81
C SER A 264 25.87 -25.22 -22.23
N GLU A 265 24.60 -25.22 -22.60
CA GLU A 265 23.60 -24.29 -22.09
C GLU A 265 23.24 -24.62 -20.64
N CYS A 266 23.15 -25.90 -20.25
CA CYS A 266 22.99 -26.31 -18.85
C CYS A 266 24.15 -25.77 -17.98
N ALA A 267 25.38 -25.92 -18.45
CA ALA A 267 26.54 -25.37 -17.74
C ALA A 267 26.61 -23.85 -17.76
N CYS A 268 26.07 -23.20 -18.80
CA CYS A 268 25.93 -21.75 -18.88
C CYS A 268 24.96 -21.20 -17.79
N LEU A 269 23.81 -21.84 -17.60
CA LEU A 269 22.89 -21.48 -16.50
C LEU A 269 23.52 -21.69 -15.13
N ALA A 270 24.14 -22.83 -14.90
CA ALA A 270 24.81 -23.12 -13.62
C ALA A 270 25.95 -22.13 -13.31
N ALA A 271 26.60 -21.56 -14.33
CA ALA A 271 27.64 -20.56 -14.16
C ALA A 271 27.10 -19.23 -13.55
N ILE A 272 25.82 -18.88 -13.77
CA ILE A 272 25.21 -17.62 -13.32
C ILE A 272 25.11 -17.55 -11.80
N THR A 273 24.88 -18.67 -11.13
CA THR A 273 24.53 -18.77 -9.69
C THR A 273 25.49 -18.07 -8.74
N LYS A 274 26.79 -18.05 -9.06
CA LYS A 274 27.83 -17.45 -8.21
C LYS A 274 27.64 -15.95 -8.02
N SER A 275 27.23 -15.25 -9.04
CA SER A 275 26.92 -13.81 -9.04
C SER A 275 26.06 -13.49 -10.25
N PRO A 276 24.72 -13.51 -10.10
CA PRO A 276 23.79 -13.37 -11.22
C PRO A 276 24.00 -12.11 -12.07
N THR A 277 24.44 -11.03 -11.46
CA THR A 277 24.74 -9.77 -12.17
C THR A 277 26.05 -9.87 -12.99
N TYR A 278 27.08 -10.55 -12.48
CA TYR A 278 28.42 -10.58 -13.11
C TYR A 278 28.60 -11.74 -14.08
N TYR A 279 27.80 -12.79 -13.98
CA TYR A 279 27.87 -13.97 -14.86
C TYR A 279 26.65 -14.10 -15.79
N ALA A 280 25.83 -13.04 -15.93
CA ALA A 280 24.79 -13.00 -16.94
C ALA A 280 25.42 -13.07 -18.34
N PRO A 281 25.05 -14.07 -19.19
CA PRO A 281 25.78 -14.34 -20.43
C PRO A 281 25.54 -13.31 -21.54
N ASP A 282 24.48 -12.51 -21.45
CA ASP A 282 24.19 -11.39 -22.35
C ASP A 282 24.98 -10.12 -22.00
N ASP A 283 25.19 -9.82 -20.72
CA ASP A 283 25.96 -8.66 -20.26
C ASP A 283 27.47 -8.96 -20.18
N TYR A 284 27.83 -10.18 -19.75
CA TYR A 284 29.22 -10.57 -19.50
C TYR A 284 29.56 -11.95 -20.12
N PRO A 285 29.49 -12.08 -21.45
CA PRO A 285 29.67 -13.36 -22.15
C PRO A 285 31.01 -14.06 -21.87
N GLU A 286 32.11 -13.31 -21.81
CA GLU A 286 33.44 -13.87 -21.53
C GLU A 286 33.56 -14.39 -20.08
N ALA A 287 32.97 -13.68 -19.10
CA ALA A 287 32.99 -14.12 -17.71
C ALA A 287 32.13 -15.37 -17.52
N ASN A 288 30.96 -15.44 -18.15
CA ASN A 288 30.14 -16.64 -18.16
C ASN A 288 30.83 -17.79 -18.85
N GLN A 289 31.38 -17.59 -20.05
CA GLN A 289 32.10 -18.64 -20.79
C GLN A 289 33.24 -19.25 -19.96
N LYS A 290 34.08 -18.43 -19.35
CA LYS A 290 35.17 -18.91 -18.50
C LYS A 290 34.66 -19.73 -17.32
N ARG A 291 33.55 -19.32 -16.69
CA ARG A 291 32.96 -20.07 -15.58
C ARG A 291 32.24 -21.33 -16.07
N ARG A 292 31.55 -21.27 -17.21
CA ARG A 292 30.93 -22.44 -17.87
C ARG A 292 31.95 -23.58 -18.08
N VAL A 293 33.16 -23.27 -18.58
CA VAL A 293 34.25 -24.27 -18.71
C VAL A 293 34.61 -24.86 -17.35
N THR A 294 34.59 -24.07 -16.27
CA THR A 294 34.80 -24.60 -14.92
C THR A 294 33.67 -25.54 -14.49
N VAL A 295 32.41 -25.20 -14.76
CA VAL A 295 31.27 -26.11 -14.49
C VAL A 295 31.42 -27.43 -15.24
N LEU A 296 31.70 -27.40 -16.54
CA LEU A 296 31.89 -28.57 -17.35
C LEU A 296 33.08 -29.43 -16.85
N TYR A 297 34.16 -28.78 -16.41
CA TYR A 297 35.30 -29.51 -15.82
C TYR A 297 34.91 -30.22 -14.52
N GLU A 298 34.15 -29.54 -13.64
CA GLU A 298 33.66 -30.16 -12.41
C GLU A 298 32.67 -31.29 -12.67
N MET A 299 31.86 -31.21 -13.72
CA MET A 299 30.99 -32.31 -14.15
C MET A 299 31.81 -33.50 -14.62
N TYR A 300 32.89 -33.28 -15.38
CA TYR A 300 33.82 -34.34 -15.84
C TYR A 300 34.60 -34.95 -14.67
N ASP A 301 35.19 -34.12 -13.81
CA ASP A 301 35.97 -34.57 -12.63
C ASP A 301 35.16 -35.45 -11.68
N GLN A 302 33.85 -35.18 -11.58
CA GLN A 302 32.90 -35.91 -10.75
C GLN A 302 32.25 -37.11 -11.50
N GLY A 303 32.55 -37.33 -12.76
CA GLY A 303 32.06 -38.45 -13.52
C GLY A 303 30.64 -38.34 -14.05
N TYR A 304 30.05 -37.13 -14.05
CA TYR A 304 28.73 -36.89 -14.63
C TYR A 304 28.72 -36.86 -16.15
N ILE A 305 29.84 -36.52 -16.77
CA ILE A 305 30.04 -36.52 -18.23
C ILE A 305 31.36 -37.16 -18.59
N SER A 306 31.45 -37.72 -19.80
CA SER A 306 32.66 -38.28 -20.35
C SER A 306 33.66 -37.18 -20.76
N LYS A 307 34.92 -37.57 -21.00
CA LYS A 307 35.95 -36.66 -21.51
C LYS A 307 35.59 -36.10 -22.89
N GLU A 308 34.99 -36.91 -23.73
CA GLU A 308 34.55 -36.53 -25.07
C GLU A 308 33.45 -35.48 -25.03
N GLU A 309 32.47 -35.66 -24.16
CA GLU A 309 31.39 -34.66 -23.93
C GLU A 309 31.95 -33.36 -23.36
N TYR A 310 32.89 -33.42 -22.40
CA TYR A 310 33.56 -32.24 -21.86
C TYR A 310 34.30 -31.45 -22.96
N GLU A 311 35.15 -32.14 -23.76
CA GLU A 311 35.92 -31.49 -24.83
C GLU A 311 35.03 -30.88 -25.91
N LYS A 312 33.90 -31.51 -26.23
CA LYS A 312 32.92 -31.01 -27.18
C LYS A 312 32.19 -29.78 -26.58
N ALA A 313 31.61 -29.91 -25.39
CA ALA A 313 30.80 -28.88 -24.79
C ALA A 313 31.57 -27.59 -24.45
N LYS A 314 32.85 -27.68 -24.06
CA LYS A 314 33.65 -26.48 -23.74
C LYS A 314 33.94 -25.59 -24.94
N THR A 315 33.95 -26.17 -26.16
CA THR A 315 34.21 -25.47 -27.42
C THR A 315 32.93 -25.07 -28.15
N GLU A 316 31.78 -25.55 -27.71
CA GLU A 316 30.48 -25.25 -28.30
C GLU A 316 30.13 -23.78 -28.06
N GLU A 317 29.72 -23.09 -29.13
CA GLU A 317 29.21 -21.71 -29.03
C GLU A 317 27.77 -21.70 -28.51
N VAL A 318 27.54 -21.00 -27.43
CA VAL A 318 26.19 -20.83 -26.85
C VAL A 318 25.58 -19.56 -27.40
N LYS A 319 24.49 -19.72 -28.16
CA LYS A 319 23.78 -18.60 -28.75
C LYS A 319 22.84 -17.95 -27.68
N ILE A 320 23.12 -16.70 -27.34
CA ILE A 320 22.29 -15.92 -26.44
C ILE A 320 21.25 -15.11 -27.23
N VAL A 321 19.97 -15.32 -26.91
CA VAL A 321 18.85 -14.64 -27.55
C VAL A 321 18.48 -13.37 -26.75
N ALA A 322 18.60 -13.44 -25.44
CA ALA A 322 18.23 -12.36 -24.48
C ALA A 322 16.84 -11.77 -24.77
N SER A 323 15.84 -12.65 -24.88
CA SER A 323 14.47 -12.27 -25.26
C SER A 323 13.80 -11.44 -24.18
N LYS A 324 13.81 -10.12 -24.38
CA LYS A 324 13.02 -9.19 -23.52
C LYS A 324 11.51 -9.44 -23.62
N ASP A 325 11.06 -10.12 -24.67
CA ASP A 325 9.65 -10.48 -24.85
C ASP A 325 9.24 -11.62 -23.89
N ALA A 326 10.16 -12.51 -23.53
CA ALA A 326 9.94 -13.50 -22.48
C ALA A 326 9.71 -12.88 -21.07
N LEU A 327 10.09 -11.62 -20.89
CA LEU A 327 9.82 -10.82 -19.67
C LEU A 327 8.60 -9.92 -19.82
N LYS A 328 8.02 -9.80 -21.04
CA LYS A 328 6.89 -8.91 -21.33
C LYS A 328 5.51 -9.48 -21.00
N GLU A 329 5.40 -10.76 -20.67
CA GLU A 329 4.14 -11.35 -20.18
C GLU A 329 3.78 -10.92 -18.74
N THR A 330 4.52 -10.00 -18.15
CA THR A 330 4.04 -9.30 -16.98
C THR A 330 3.23 -8.10 -17.44
N ASP A 331 1.92 -8.24 -17.52
CA ASP A 331 1.01 -7.10 -17.56
C ASP A 331 1.45 -6.07 -16.53
N ASN A 332 1.74 -4.85 -16.98
CA ASN A 332 2.06 -3.76 -16.07
C ASN A 332 0.87 -3.58 -15.13
N ASN A 333 1.07 -3.85 -13.84
CA ASN A 333 0.02 -3.59 -12.84
C ASN A 333 -0.51 -2.17 -12.99
N SER A 334 -1.81 -1.99 -12.85
CA SER A 334 -2.38 -0.66 -12.68
C SER A 334 -1.82 0.03 -11.43
N TYR A 335 -1.95 1.36 -11.35
CA TYR A 335 -1.62 2.09 -10.12
C TYR A 335 -2.46 1.62 -8.93
N PHE A 336 -3.71 1.19 -9.18
CA PHE A 336 -4.57 0.60 -8.17
C PHE A 336 -3.98 -0.71 -7.64
N VAL A 337 -3.59 -1.62 -8.53
CA VAL A 337 -3.01 -2.92 -8.14
C VAL A 337 -1.71 -2.75 -7.36
N ASP A 338 -0.84 -1.83 -7.77
CA ASP A 338 0.38 -1.55 -7.01
C ASP A 338 0.07 -1.03 -5.58
N ALA A 339 -0.92 -0.15 -5.44
CA ALA A 339 -1.36 0.34 -4.13
C ALA A 339 -2.03 -0.76 -3.28
N LEU A 340 -2.81 -1.63 -3.92
CA LEU A 340 -3.43 -2.80 -3.27
C LEU A 340 -2.36 -3.74 -2.69
N ILE A 341 -1.32 -4.05 -3.47
CA ILE A 341 -0.19 -4.87 -3.02
C ILE A 341 0.45 -4.23 -1.79
N ASP A 342 0.74 -2.92 -1.83
CA ASP A 342 1.36 -2.23 -0.70
C ASP A 342 0.47 -2.24 0.56
N GLN A 343 -0.86 -2.12 0.40
CA GLN A 343 -1.79 -2.16 1.53
C GLN A 343 -1.88 -3.58 2.14
N VAL A 344 -1.98 -4.63 1.33
CA VAL A 344 -2.03 -6.02 1.83
C VAL A 344 -0.69 -6.42 2.47
N VAL A 345 0.44 -6.07 1.85
CA VAL A 345 1.77 -6.31 2.44
C VAL A 345 1.92 -5.61 3.79
N LYS A 346 1.43 -4.37 3.91
CA LYS A 346 1.40 -3.66 5.19
C LYS A 346 0.53 -4.39 6.22
N ALA A 347 -0.65 -4.87 5.83
CA ALA A 347 -1.53 -5.63 6.72
C ALA A 347 -0.88 -6.95 7.20
N LEU A 348 -0.12 -7.64 6.33
CA LEU A 348 0.69 -8.81 6.71
C LEU A 348 1.77 -8.45 7.75
N MET A 349 2.49 -7.34 7.52
CA MET A 349 3.49 -6.84 8.48
C MET A 349 2.86 -6.51 9.83
N ASP A 350 1.74 -5.80 9.84
CA ASP A 350 1.07 -5.35 11.07
C ASP A 350 0.47 -6.52 11.85
N LYS A 351 -0.10 -7.53 11.18
CA LYS A 351 -0.76 -8.68 11.84
C LYS A 351 0.25 -9.73 12.34
N PHE A 352 1.27 -10.05 11.53
CA PHE A 352 2.16 -11.18 11.81
C PHE A 352 3.57 -10.74 12.24
N GLY A 353 3.86 -9.43 12.27
CA GLY A 353 5.19 -8.91 12.61
C GLY A 353 6.26 -9.19 11.56
N TYR A 354 5.87 -9.44 10.32
CA TYR A 354 6.81 -9.76 9.25
C TYR A 354 7.63 -8.54 8.83
N GLU A 355 8.91 -8.76 8.53
CA GLU A 355 9.72 -7.79 7.80
C GLU A 355 9.16 -7.59 6.39
N LYS A 356 9.27 -6.37 5.83
CA LYS A 356 8.70 -6.00 4.52
C LYS A 356 9.07 -6.98 3.40
N THR A 357 10.32 -7.43 3.36
CA THR A 357 10.81 -8.38 2.35
C THR A 357 10.12 -9.73 2.46
N HIS A 358 9.93 -10.21 3.69
CA HIS A 358 9.24 -11.47 3.96
C HIS A 358 7.74 -11.36 3.65
N ALA A 359 7.08 -10.28 4.10
CA ALA A 359 5.68 -10.02 3.79
C ALA A 359 5.39 -9.95 2.28
N ASN A 360 6.27 -9.29 1.50
CA ASN A 360 6.16 -9.30 0.03
C ASN A 360 6.26 -10.71 -0.55
N LYS A 361 7.17 -11.53 -0.03
CA LYS A 361 7.34 -12.89 -0.50
C LYS A 361 6.09 -13.72 -0.22
N ILE A 362 5.61 -13.73 1.02
CA ILE A 362 4.36 -14.40 1.43
C ILE A 362 3.19 -13.93 0.55
N PHE A 363 3.04 -12.63 0.34
CA PHE A 363 2.01 -12.08 -0.54
C PHE A 363 1.95 -12.75 -1.91
N TYR A 364 3.11 -13.00 -2.55
CA TYR A 364 3.15 -13.57 -3.89
C TYR A 364 3.16 -15.09 -3.94
N SER A 365 3.48 -15.78 -2.84
CA SER A 365 3.67 -17.25 -2.84
C SER A 365 2.53 -18.02 -2.17
N SER A 366 1.67 -17.37 -1.36
CA SER A 366 0.65 -18.07 -0.57
C SER A 366 -0.69 -18.27 -1.27
N GLY A 367 -0.81 -17.87 -2.53
CA GLY A 367 -2.06 -18.07 -3.28
C GLY A 367 -3.26 -17.34 -2.71
N TYR A 368 -3.04 -16.15 -2.17
CA TYR A 368 -4.11 -15.35 -1.60
C TYR A 368 -5.18 -15.01 -2.65
N LYS A 369 -6.44 -15.04 -2.21
CA LYS A 369 -7.57 -14.50 -2.94
C LYS A 369 -7.91 -13.14 -2.33
N ILE A 370 -7.68 -12.07 -3.08
CA ILE A 370 -7.87 -10.69 -2.62
C ILE A 370 -9.16 -10.15 -3.22
N TYR A 371 -10.11 -9.81 -2.38
CA TYR A 371 -11.38 -9.21 -2.78
C TYR A 371 -11.24 -7.70 -2.79
N ALA A 372 -10.89 -7.18 -3.96
CA ALA A 372 -10.58 -5.77 -4.17
C ALA A 372 -11.84 -4.91 -4.29
N THR A 373 -11.71 -3.64 -3.91
CA THR A 373 -12.80 -2.65 -4.01
C THR A 373 -12.91 -1.99 -5.38
N VAL A 374 -11.95 -2.27 -6.29
CA VAL A 374 -11.87 -1.67 -7.61
C VAL A 374 -13.15 -1.91 -8.43
N ASP A 375 -13.57 -0.88 -9.15
CA ASP A 375 -14.48 -1.02 -10.27
C ASP A 375 -13.67 -0.99 -11.57
N ALA A 376 -13.70 -2.08 -12.32
CA ALA A 376 -12.89 -2.25 -13.53
C ALA A 376 -13.17 -1.16 -14.59
N ASN A 377 -14.43 -0.70 -14.71
CA ASN A 377 -14.82 0.33 -15.67
C ASN A 377 -14.34 1.72 -15.22
N ILE A 378 -14.44 2.00 -13.91
CA ILE A 378 -13.91 3.26 -13.34
C ILE A 378 -12.40 3.31 -13.51
N GLN A 379 -11.68 2.25 -13.14
CA GLN A 379 -10.22 2.18 -13.27
C GLN A 379 -9.77 2.37 -14.72
N LYS A 380 -10.35 1.61 -15.64
CA LYS A 380 -10.06 1.72 -17.09
C LYS A 380 -10.36 3.12 -17.64
N THR A 381 -11.45 3.74 -17.20
CA THR A 381 -11.81 5.11 -17.60
C THR A 381 -10.77 6.11 -17.11
N MET A 382 -10.33 5.99 -15.85
CA MET A 382 -9.30 6.85 -15.28
C MET A 382 -7.96 6.69 -16.02
N GLU A 383 -7.54 5.47 -16.28
CA GLU A 383 -6.33 5.17 -17.06
C GLU A 383 -6.40 5.75 -18.47
N SER A 384 -7.54 5.60 -19.15
CA SER A 384 -7.75 6.17 -20.50
C SER A 384 -7.66 7.69 -20.52
N VAL A 385 -8.13 8.40 -19.48
CA VAL A 385 -8.00 9.86 -19.40
C VAL A 385 -6.56 10.26 -19.07
N PHE A 386 -5.93 9.60 -18.11
CA PHE A 386 -4.59 9.96 -17.65
C PHE A 386 -3.47 9.55 -18.61
N SER A 387 -3.67 8.52 -19.45
CA SER A 387 -2.71 8.14 -20.49
C SER A 387 -2.62 9.15 -21.63
N ASP A 388 -3.61 10.03 -21.82
CA ASP A 388 -3.60 11.08 -22.86
C ASP A 388 -2.61 12.20 -22.51
N GLN A 389 -1.33 11.87 -22.59
CA GLN A 389 -0.24 12.82 -22.36
C GLN A 389 -0.23 13.98 -23.37
N LYS A 390 -0.79 13.79 -24.56
CA LYS A 390 -0.86 14.83 -25.58
C LYS A 390 -1.79 15.96 -25.13
N THR A 391 -2.91 15.64 -24.52
CA THR A 391 -3.88 16.63 -24.03
C THR A 391 -3.48 17.20 -22.68
N TYR A 392 -3.01 16.37 -21.74
CA TYR A 392 -2.82 16.76 -20.34
C TYR A 392 -1.36 16.94 -19.92
N GLY A 393 -0.41 16.37 -20.67
CA GLY A 393 1.02 16.42 -20.34
C GLY A 393 1.71 17.74 -20.71
N LEU A 394 1.22 18.84 -20.15
CA LEU A 394 1.77 20.19 -20.40
C LEU A 394 3.26 20.24 -20.06
N LYS A 395 4.03 20.95 -20.90
CA LYS A 395 5.46 21.11 -20.66
C LYS A 395 5.74 22.32 -19.75
N GLY A 396 6.53 22.08 -18.72
CA GLY A 396 7.04 23.11 -17.84
C GLY A 396 8.22 23.87 -18.43
N LYS A 397 8.69 24.92 -17.74
CA LYS A 397 9.80 25.76 -18.17
C LYS A 397 11.12 25.01 -18.39
N ASN A 398 11.36 23.96 -17.61
CA ASN A 398 12.54 23.09 -17.73
C ASN A 398 12.32 21.90 -18.67
N GLY A 399 11.22 21.88 -19.44
CA GLY A 399 10.86 20.77 -20.33
C GLY A 399 10.21 19.56 -19.63
N ALA A 400 10.09 19.56 -18.30
CA ALA A 400 9.41 18.50 -17.55
C ALA A 400 7.95 18.38 -17.98
N THR A 401 7.41 17.16 -17.95
CA THR A 401 6.01 16.92 -18.28
C THR A 401 5.17 17.03 -17.00
N LEU A 402 4.04 17.74 -17.10
CA LEU A 402 3.05 17.82 -16.02
C LEU A 402 2.64 16.42 -15.58
N GLN A 403 2.54 16.24 -14.30
CA GLN A 403 2.06 15.03 -13.66
C GLN A 403 0.72 15.28 -12.98
N GLY A 404 0.02 14.19 -12.65
CA GLY A 404 -1.23 14.26 -11.93
C GLY A 404 -1.57 12.95 -11.27
N SER A 405 -2.46 13.01 -10.28
CA SER A 405 -3.05 11.84 -9.66
C SER A 405 -4.54 12.06 -9.44
N MET A 406 -5.28 10.97 -9.41
CA MET A 406 -6.70 11.01 -9.03
C MET A 406 -7.07 9.75 -8.28
N THR A 407 -7.87 9.93 -7.23
CA THR A 407 -8.54 8.85 -6.50
C THR A 407 -10.04 9.06 -6.61
N VAL A 408 -10.77 7.99 -6.92
CA VAL A 408 -12.24 7.92 -6.85
C VAL A 408 -12.63 6.92 -5.77
N ILE A 409 -13.43 7.37 -4.80
CA ILE A 409 -13.86 6.59 -3.64
C ILE A 409 -15.40 6.64 -3.52
N ASP A 410 -16.01 5.56 -3.07
CA ASP A 410 -17.42 5.57 -2.65
C ASP A 410 -17.57 6.02 -1.19
N TYR A 411 -18.81 6.11 -0.72
CA TYR A 411 -19.11 6.58 0.63
C TYR A 411 -18.91 5.53 1.75
N ASN A 412 -18.51 4.30 1.39
CA ASN A 412 -18.09 3.26 2.34
C ASN A 412 -16.56 3.18 2.51
N GLY A 413 -15.83 4.14 1.93
CA GLY A 413 -14.37 4.14 1.97
C GLY A 413 -13.70 3.24 0.94
N HIS A 414 -14.47 2.63 0.03
CA HIS A 414 -13.93 1.76 -1.01
C HIS A 414 -13.31 2.58 -2.14
N VAL A 415 -12.04 2.41 -2.39
CA VAL A 415 -11.36 3.00 -3.56
C VAL A 415 -11.82 2.27 -4.81
N LYS A 416 -12.61 2.95 -5.65
CA LYS A 416 -13.16 2.40 -6.90
C LYS A 416 -12.21 2.54 -8.08
N GLY A 417 -11.27 3.48 -7.99
CA GLY A 417 -10.23 3.66 -8.98
C GLY A 417 -9.14 4.63 -8.50
N LEU A 418 -7.91 4.41 -9.00
CA LEU A 418 -6.75 5.17 -8.59
C LEU A 418 -5.72 5.25 -9.71
N VAL A 419 -5.25 6.48 -10.03
CA VAL A 419 -4.18 6.74 -11.01
C VAL A 419 -3.14 7.70 -10.43
N GLY A 420 -1.86 7.38 -10.58
CA GLY A 420 -0.74 8.09 -9.97
C GLY A 420 0.23 8.77 -10.97
N GLY A 421 -0.15 8.97 -12.22
CA GLY A 421 0.68 9.66 -13.22
C GLY A 421 -0.05 9.99 -14.51
N ILE A 422 0.46 10.99 -15.25
CA ILE A 422 0.01 11.35 -16.61
C ILE A 422 0.94 10.70 -17.63
N GLY A 423 0.38 10.01 -18.61
CA GLY A 423 1.08 9.20 -19.59
C GLY A 423 0.94 7.71 -19.30
N GLU A 424 1.49 6.88 -20.16
CA GLU A 424 1.51 5.44 -19.94
C GLU A 424 2.34 5.08 -18.71
N LYS A 425 1.81 4.17 -17.89
CA LYS A 425 2.54 3.64 -16.75
C LYS A 425 3.65 2.71 -17.23
N ILE A 426 4.88 3.04 -16.91
CA ILE A 426 6.05 2.23 -17.27
C ILE A 426 6.52 1.46 -16.04
N GLY A 427 6.61 0.13 -16.17
CA GLY A 427 7.10 -0.76 -15.13
C GLY A 427 6.12 -0.99 -13.97
N GLN A 428 6.49 -1.97 -13.13
CA GLN A 428 5.72 -2.33 -11.93
C GLN A 428 6.21 -1.53 -10.72
N ARG A 429 5.29 -1.23 -9.78
CA ARG A 429 5.57 -0.57 -8.49
C ARG A 429 6.37 0.74 -8.60
N GLY A 430 6.12 1.49 -9.68
CA GLY A 430 6.65 2.83 -9.86
C GLY A 430 6.06 3.83 -8.85
N PHE A 431 6.59 5.08 -8.86
CA PHE A 431 6.11 6.12 -7.94
C PHE A 431 4.62 6.44 -8.19
N ASN A 432 3.79 6.07 -7.23
CA ASN A 432 2.34 6.27 -7.26
C ASN A 432 1.97 7.60 -6.58
N ARG A 433 1.73 8.64 -7.38
CA ARG A 433 1.44 9.97 -6.83
C ARG A 433 0.13 10.05 -6.08
N ALA A 434 -0.79 9.12 -6.29
CA ALA A 434 -2.07 9.12 -5.58
C ALA A 434 -1.93 8.74 -4.10
N THR A 435 -0.94 7.91 -3.77
CA THR A 435 -0.70 7.39 -2.41
C THR A 435 0.58 7.91 -1.78
N SER A 436 1.55 8.38 -2.60
CA SER A 436 2.90 8.68 -2.12
C SER A 436 3.35 10.12 -2.37
N ALA A 437 2.70 10.87 -3.28
CA ALA A 437 3.03 12.28 -3.48
C ALA A 437 2.30 13.14 -2.46
N VAL A 438 3.03 13.57 -1.46
CA VAL A 438 2.56 14.52 -0.44
C VAL A 438 2.69 15.93 -1.01
N ARG A 439 1.55 16.62 -1.24
CA ARG A 439 1.49 17.92 -1.92
C ARG A 439 0.63 18.91 -1.18
N GLN A 440 0.98 20.19 -1.25
CA GLN A 440 0.21 21.25 -0.60
C GLN A 440 -1.22 21.33 -1.14
N PRO A 441 -2.26 21.11 -0.30
CA PRO A 441 -3.64 21.09 -0.75
C PRO A 441 -4.21 22.49 -1.08
N GLY A 442 -3.54 23.54 -0.63
CA GLY A 442 -4.03 24.90 -0.78
C GLY A 442 -5.46 25.02 -0.22
N SER A 443 -6.31 25.72 -0.94
CA SER A 443 -7.68 26.02 -0.49
C SER A 443 -8.60 24.81 -0.33
N THR A 444 -8.20 23.57 -0.72
CA THR A 444 -8.98 22.37 -0.39
C THR A 444 -8.87 21.97 1.08
N MET A 445 -7.91 22.52 1.82
CA MET A 445 -7.83 22.36 3.27
C MET A 445 -8.97 23.07 4.01
N LYS A 446 -9.45 24.20 3.50
CA LYS A 446 -10.41 25.10 4.19
C LYS A 446 -11.69 24.39 4.68
N PRO A 447 -12.40 23.61 3.86
CA PRO A 447 -13.60 22.91 4.29
C PRO A 447 -13.35 21.95 5.45
N ILE A 448 -12.29 21.17 5.41
CA ILE A 448 -12.00 20.10 6.38
C ILE A 448 -11.30 20.62 7.64
N ALA A 449 -10.43 21.63 7.54
CA ALA A 449 -9.67 22.14 8.68
C ALA A 449 -10.38 23.29 9.43
N ALA A 450 -11.21 24.07 8.74
CA ALA A 450 -11.77 25.29 9.30
C ALA A 450 -13.29 25.31 9.34
N TYR A 451 -13.97 25.16 8.18
CA TYR A 451 -15.41 25.38 8.11
C TYR A 451 -16.21 24.26 8.78
N ALA A 452 -15.91 22.98 8.50
CA ALA A 452 -16.65 21.87 9.07
C ALA A 452 -16.54 21.83 10.62
N PRO A 453 -15.33 21.89 11.23
CA PRO A 453 -15.23 21.91 12.68
C PRO A 453 -15.79 23.18 13.32
N ALA A 454 -15.81 24.35 12.62
CA ALA A 454 -16.40 25.55 13.13
C ALA A 454 -17.95 25.52 13.13
N ILE A 455 -18.56 24.87 12.12
CA ILE A 455 -20.01 24.62 12.09
C ILE A 455 -20.39 23.56 13.12
N GLU A 456 -19.58 22.49 13.23
CA GLU A 456 -19.80 21.43 14.23
C GLU A 456 -19.85 21.98 15.66
N LYS A 457 -18.97 22.95 15.99
CA LYS A 457 -18.88 23.59 17.29
C LYS A 457 -19.78 24.83 17.42
N ASP A 458 -20.71 25.05 16.48
CA ASP A 458 -21.65 26.18 16.46
C ASP A 458 -21.00 27.60 16.52
N ILE A 459 -19.72 27.71 16.14
CA ILE A 459 -18.98 28.98 16.05
C ILE A 459 -19.56 29.87 14.94
N ILE A 460 -19.98 29.22 13.85
CA ILE A 460 -20.63 29.85 12.68
C ILE A 460 -21.80 28.98 12.22
N ASN A 461 -22.68 29.60 11.42
CA ASN A 461 -23.67 28.90 10.62
C ASN A 461 -23.55 29.31 9.14
N TYR A 462 -24.42 28.78 8.29
CA TYR A 462 -24.38 28.95 6.83
C TYR A 462 -24.28 30.41 6.38
N SER A 463 -25.01 31.32 7.05
CA SER A 463 -25.14 32.73 6.69
C SER A 463 -24.48 33.70 7.66
N SER A 464 -23.78 33.23 8.69
CA SER A 464 -23.07 34.10 9.65
C SER A 464 -22.26 35.15 8.92
N ILE A 465 -22.35 36.40 9.38
CA ILE A 465 -21.51 37.48 8.86
C ILE A 465 -20.13 37.38 9.47
N VAL A 466 -19.14 37.32 8.61
CA VAL A 466 -17.71 37.29 8.93
C VAL A 466 -17.02 38.48 8.27
N ASN A 467 -15.97 38.99 8.89
CA ASN A 467 -15.29 40.19 8.40
C ASN A 467 -14.00 39.85 7.67
N ASP A 468 -14.03 40.01 6.35
CA ASP A 468 -12.83 39.93 5.50
C ASP A 468 -12.05 41.24 5.65
N THR A 469 -11.06 41.22 6.53
CA THR A 469 -10.24 42.40 6.85
C THR A 469 -8.78 42.02 7.06
N LYS A 470 -7.90 42.98 6.93
CA LYS A 470 -6.46 42.82 7.20
C LYS A 470 -6.24 42.63 8.69
N THR A 471 -5.97 41.42 9.11
CA THR A 471 -5.72 41.03 10.51
C THR A 471 -4.31 40.52 10.67
N ASN A 472 -3.55 41.07 11.62
CA ASN A 472 -2.21 40.57 11.96
C ASN A 472 -2.32 39.50 13.05
N TYR A 473 -1.71 38.33 12.79
CA TYR A 473 -1.60 37.23 13.73
C TYR A 473 -0.12 37.04 14.08
N ASN A 474 0.34 37.64 15.17
CA ASN A 474 1.74 37.53 15.65
C ASN A 474 2.80 37.85 14.57
N GLY A 475 2.63 38.92 13.83
CA GLY A 475 3.56 39.36 12.79
C GLY A 475 3.23 38.85 11.38
N TRP A 476 2.30 37.91 11.24
CA TRP A 476 1.84 37.39 9.95
C TRP A 476 0.42 37.86 9.63
N THR A 477 0.17 38.16 8.35
CA THR A 477 -1.13 38.62 7.86
C THR A 477 -1.55 37.79 6.64
N PRO A 478 -2.70 37.10 6.65
CA PRO A 478 -3.21 36.40 5.48
C PRO A 478 -3.59 37.38 4.37
N VAL A 479 -3.21 37.06 3.14
CA VAL A 479 -3.52 37.83 1.94
C VAL A 479 -4.49 37.07 1.07
N ASN A 480 -5.54 37.75 0.57
CA ASN A 480 -6.47 37.19 -0.39
C ASN A 480 -5.87 37.11 -1.80
N TRP A 481 -6.34 36.16 -2.62
CA TRP A 481 -5.89 36.01 -4.02
C TRP A 481 -6.26 37.23 -4.89
N TYR A 482 -7.22 38.06 -4.47
CA TYR A 482 -7.67 39.29 -5.13
C TYR A 482 -7.06 40.58 -4.55
N SER A 483 -6.08 40.48 -3.70
CA SER A 483 -5.26 41.58 -3.14
C SER A 483 -6.03 42.73 -2.47
N SER A 484 -7.28 42.47 -2.01
CA SER A 484 -8.15 43.44 -1.32
C SER A 484 -8.93 42.74 -0.19
N TYR A 485 -9.78 43.47 0.48
CA TYR A 485 -10.64 42.97 1.54
C TYR A 485 -12.07 43.48 1.32
N TRP A 486 -13.07 42.61 1.49
CA TRP A 486 -14.46 42.88 1.18
C TRP A 486 -15.31 43.31 2.40
N GLY A 487 -14.71 43.37 3.60
CA GLY A 487 -15.43 43.69 4.82
C GLY A 487 -16.42 42.60 5.23
N ASN A 488 -17.60 42.96 5.62
CA ASN A 488 -18.62 42.02 6.09
C ASN A 488 -19.23 41.23 4.94
N ILE A 489 -19.02 39.91 4.98
CA ILE A 489 -19.54 38.93 4.00
C ILE A 489 -20.16 37.76 4.74
N THR A 490 -21.01 36.99 4.08
CA THR A 490 -21.54 35.73 4.64
C THR A 490 -20.52 34.62 4.59
N VAL A 491 -20.61 33.64 5.50
CA VAL A 491 -19.82 32.39 5.45
C VAL A 491 -19.99 31.70 4.11
N GLN A 492 -21.21 31.63 3.58
CA GLN A 492 -21.50 31.09 2.27
C GLN A 492 -20.67 31.76 1.18
N TYR A 493 -20.66 33.09 1.09
CA TYR A 493 -19.93 33.86 0.09
C TYR A 493 -18.39 33.69 0.26
N ALA A 494 -17.94 33.66 1.52
CA ALA A 494 -16.52 33.44 1.84
C ALA A 494 -16.00 32.10 1.29
N LEU A 495 -16.78 31.02 1.45
CA LEU A 495 -16.42 29.69 0.94
C LEU A 495 -16.56 29.60 -0.57
N GLU A 496 -17.65 30.14 -1.15
CA GLU A 496 -17.87 30.22 -2.62
C GLU A 496 -16.70 30.88 -3.33
N ARG A 497 -16.19 32.00 -2.76
CA ARG A 497 -15.08 32.79 -3.29
C ARG A 497 -13.70 32.35 -2.83
N SER A 498 -13.65 31.34 -1.96
CA SER A 498 -12.39 30.84 -1.40
C SER A 498 -11.53 31.93 -0.72
N VAL A 499 -12.16 32.82 0.04
CA VAL A 499 -11.49 33.90 0.79
C VAL A 499 -10.48 33.30 1.77
N ASN A 500 -9.30 33.91 1.92
CA ASN A 500 -8.20 33.36 2.74
C ASN A 500 -8.29 33.78 4.21
N THR A 501 -8.74 35.02 4.48
CA THR A 501 -8.82 35.58 5.86
C THR A 501 -9.78 34.82 6.76
N ILE A 502 -10.88 34.34 6.19
CA ILE A 502 -11.96 33.74 6.99
C ILE A 502 -11.56 32.37 7.57
N PRO A 503 -11.04 31.39 6.81
CA PRO A 503 -10.61 30.11 7.41
C PRO A 503 -9.46 30.29 8.42
N VAL A 504 -8.56 31.27 8.22
CA VAL A 504 -7.54 31.62 9.21
C VAL A 504 -8.18 32.13 10.51
N TYR A 505 -9.16 33.00 10.40
CA TYR A 505 -9.94 33.45 11.56
C TYR A 505 -10.64 32.28 12.27
N LEU A 506 -11.25 31.35 11.52
CA LEU A 506 -11.93 30.19 12.08
C LEU A 506 -10.97 29.24 12.80
N VAL A 507 -9.83 28.92 12.20
CA VAL A 507 -8.78 28.09 12.84
C VAL A 507 -8.25 28.76 14.11
N ASN A 508 -8.08 30.10 14.10
CA ASN A 508 -7.66 30.82 15.28
C ASN A 508 -8.74 30.78 16.41
N LYS A 509 -10.01 30.77 16.06
CA LYS A 509 -11.12 30.62 17.01
C LYS A 509 -11.27 29.21 17.55
N LEU A 510 -11.07 28.20 16.69
CA LEU A 510 -11.11 26.79 17.05
C LEU A 510 -9.91 26.37 17.92
N GLY A 511 -8.78 27.01 17.72
CA GLY A 511 -7.46 26.55 18.15
C GLY A 511 -6.79 25.66 17.12
N THR A 512 -5.53 25.93 16.83
CA THR A 512 -4.75 25.18 15.81
C THR A 512 -4.67 23.68 16.11
N GLN A 513 -4.49 23.31 17.41
CA GLN A 513 -4.41 21.90 17.81
C GLN A 513 -5.75 21.17 17.56
N VAL A 514 -6.90 21.81 17.84
CA VAL A 514 -8.22 21.20 17.60
C VAL A 514 -8.44 20.93 16.11
N SER A 515 -8.06 21.87 15.25
CA SER A 515 -8.13 21.71 13.79
C SER A 515 -7.19 20.61 13.30
N PHE A 516 -5.97 20.56 13.82
CA PHE A 516 -4.98 19.55 13.48
C PHE A 516 -5.41 18.14 13.93
N ASP A 517 -5.90 18.01 15.15
CA ASP A 517 -6.40 16.74 15.69
C ASP A 517 -7.61 16.23 14.91
N PHE A 518 -8.49 17.11 14.47
CA PHE A 518 -9.60 16.72 13.59
C PHE A 518 -9.11 16.13 12.26
N LEU A 519 -8.10 16.73 11.63
CA LEU A 519 -7.52 16.23 10.39
C LEU A 519 -6.80 14.88 10.59
N THR A 520 -5.99 14.76 11.64
CA THR A 520 -5.09 13.61 11.82
C THR A 520 -5.76 12.45 12.55
N LYS A 521 -6.50 12.72 13.64
CA LYS A 521 -7.12 11.68 14.49
C LYS A 521 -8.51 11.28 14.02
N THR A 522 -9.28 12.24 13.46
CA THR A 522 -10.65 11.95 13.03
C THR A 522 -10.72 11.61 11.54
N LEU A 523 -10.02 12.35 10.67
CA LEU A 523 -10.01 12.13 9.23
C LEU A 523 -8.82 11.31 8.74
N GLY A 524 -8.00 10.75 9.64
CA GLY A 524 -6.94 9.82 9.32
C GLY A 524 -5.85 10.34 8.37
N ILE A 525 -5.63 11.66 8.28
CA ILE A 525 -4.56 12.23 7.46
C ILE A 525 -3.24 12.02 8.18
N THR A 526 -2.39 11.17 7.62
CA THR A 526 -1.14 10.73 8.25
C THR A 526 0.09 11.52 7.80
N THR A 527 -0.05 12.32 6.75
CA THR A 527 1.06 13.03 6.09
C THR A 527 1.33 14.43 6.67
N LEU A 528 0.44 14.94 7.54
CA LEU A 528 0.65 16.19 8.27
C LEU A 528 1.60 15.97 9.45
N THR A 529 2.38 17.01 9.76
CA THR A 529 3.37 16.99 10.84
C THR A 529 3.06 18.04 11.92
N ASN A 530 3.73 17.96 13.07
CA ASN A 530 3.56 18.95 14.14
C ASN A 530 3.91 20.40 13.70
N GLU A 531 4.70 20.57 12.64
CA GLU A 531 5.01 21.88 12.07
C GLU A 531 3.79 22.53 11.41
N ASP A 532 2.80 21.69 11.03
CA ASP A 532 1.54 22.15 10.44
C ASP A 532 0.53 22.66 11.47
N VAL A 533 0.80 22.56 12.79
CA VAL A 533 -0.06 23.10 13.87
C VAL A 533 0.05 24.63 13.91
N ASN A 534 -0.27 25.26 12.79
CA ASN A 534 -0.18 26.69 12.58
C ASN A 534 -1.35 27.23 11.75
N LEU A 535 -1.61 28.54 11.83
CA LEU A 535 -2.74 29.18 11.15
C LEU A 535 -2.65 29.11 9.62
N ALA A 536 -1.46 29.26 9.03
CA ALA A 536 -1.28 29.25 7.59
C ALA A 536 -1.46 27.85 6.98
N PRO A 537 -0.81 26.77 7.49
CA PRO A 537 -1.06 25.41 7.03
C PRO A 537 -2.52 25.02 7.13
N LEU A 538 -3.16 25.18 8.29
CA LEU A 538 -4.52 24.73 8.53
C LEU A 538 -5.57 25.62 7.88
N GLY A 539 -5.38 26.95 7.88
CA GLY A 539 -6.34 27.88 7.31
C GLY A 539 -6.27 28.03 5.79
N MET A 540 -5.10 27.82 5.17
CA MET A 540 -4.91 28.06 3.74
C MET A 540 -4.32 26.86 2.98
N GLY A 541 -3.89 25.81 3.68
CA GLY A 541 -3.32 24.61 3.08
C GLY A 541 -1.88 24.79 2.59
N GLY A 542 -1.15 25.76 3.12
CA GLY A 542 0.30 25.92 2.90
C GLY A 542 1.08 25.02 3.86
N THR A 543 0.81 23.74 3.84
CA THR A 543 1.39 22.73 4.72
C THR A 543 2.86 22.48 4.41
N ASN A 544 3.60 22.03 5.40
CA ASN A 544 5.02 21.71 5.23
C ASN A 544 5.21 20.49 4.32
N GLY A 545 4.51 19.39 4.58
CA GLY A 545 4.48 18.21 3.72
C GLY A 545 3.35 18.25 2.69
N GLY A 546 2.13 18.26 3.13
CA GLY A 546 0.92 18.25 2.32
C GLY A 546 0.05 17.01 2.57
N ILE A 547 -0.82 16.69 1.63
CA ILE A 547 -1.68 15.51 1.66
C ILE A 547 -1.65 14.77 0.33
N THR A 548 -2.08 13.52 0.32
CA THR A 548 -2.23 12.71 -0.90
C THR A 548 -3.63 12.86 -1.49
N SER A 549 -3.82 12.48 -2.77
CA SER A 549 -5.15 12.46 -3.38
C SER A 549 -6.06 11.41 -2.74
N LEU A 550 -5.51 10.34 -2.21
CA LEU A 550 -6.24 9.32 -1.46
C LEU A 550 -6.79 9.87 -0.15
N GLU A 551 -5.95 10.48 0.69
CA GLU A 551 -6.38 11.10 1.96
C GLU A 551 -7.38 12.23 1.73
N SER A 552 -7.16 13.04 0.69
CA SER A 552 -8.08 14.13 0.32
C SER A 552 -9.46 13.62 -0.09
N ALA A 553 -9.54 12.53 -0.89
CA ALA A 553 -10.81 11.93 -1.29
C ALA A 553 -11.58 11.39 -0.08
N ALA A 554 -10.91 10.64 0.80
CA ALA A 554 -11.50 10.09 2.01
C ALA A 554 -12.01 11.17 2.98
N ALA A 555 -11.22 12.24 3.17
CA ALA A 555 -11.61 13.36 4.03
C ALA A 555 -12.85 14.11 3.52
N TYR A 556 -13.04 14.20 2.20
CA TYR A 556 -14.21 14.87 1.61
C TYR A 556 -15.46 13.99 1.55
N ALA A 557 -15.34 12.67 1.68
CA ALA A 557 -16.48 11.75 1.68
C ALA A 557 -17.48 12.05 2.80
N ILE A 558 -17.04 12.58 3.94
CA ILE A 558 -17.90 12.97 5.08
C ILE A 558 -19.01 13.96 4.69
N PHE A 559 -18.81 14.74 3.63
CA PHE A 559 -19.80 15.74 3.19
C PHE A 559 -20.93 15.15 2.35
N GLY A 560 -20.81 13.91 1.88
CA GLY A 560 -21.80 13.25 1.03
C GLY A 560 -22.54 12.09 1.70
N ASN A 561 -22.09 11.65 2.89
CA ASN A 561 -22.64 10.52 3.62
C ASN A 561 -23.03 10.83 5.07
N LEU A 562 -23.57 12.02 5.32
CA LEU A 562 -24.07 12.43 6.63
C LEU A 562 -22.99 12.45 7.73
N GLY A 563 -21.73 12.75 7.37
CA GLY A 563 -20.67 12.99 8.35
C GLY A 563 -19.88 11.76 8.78
N GLN A 564 -20.18 10.61 8.23
CA GLN A 564 -19.46 9.36 8.50
C GLN A 564 -18.11 9.36 7.78
N TYR A 565 -17.06 9.06 8.49
CA TYR A 565 -15.73 8.81 7.94
C TYR A 565 -15.44 7.32 7.90
N HIS A 566 -15.08 6.83 6.73
CA HIS A 566 -14.55 5.51 6.51
C HIS A 566 -13.09 5.64 6.06
N ALA A 567 -12.19 4.93 6.71
CA ALA A 567 -10.80 4.87 6.25
C ALA A 567 -10.74 4.27 4.84
N PRO A 568 -9.91 4.81 3.94
CA PRO A 568 -9.85 4.32 2.56
C PRO A 568 -9.26 2.92 2.49
N THR A 569 -9.94 2.02 1.76
CA THR A 569 -9.47 0.66 1.54
C THR A 569 -9.51 0.27 0.07
N LEU A 570 -8.52 -0.56 -0.34
CA LEU A 570 -8.46 -1.15 -1.68
C LEU A 570 -8.93 -2.61 -1.70
N PHE A 571 -9.20 -3.22 -0.53
CA PHE A 571 -9.76 -4.56 -0.42
C PHE A 571 -10.76 -4.63 0.74
N THR A 572 -11.71 -5.57 0.64
CA THR A 572 -12.66 -5.87 1.71
C THR A 572 -12.21 -7.04 2.56
N LYS A 573 -11.63 -8.07 1.93
CA LYS A 573 -11.07 -9.23 2.61
C LYS A 573 -9.95 -9.87 1.81
N VAL A 574 -9.13 -10.64 2.47
CA VAL A 574 -8.12 -11.54 1.90
C VAL A 574 -8.35 -12.91 2.49
N THR A 575 -8.47 -13.94 1.64
CA THR A 575 -8.52 -15.33 2.06
C THR A 575 -7.29 -16.08 1.56
N ASP A 576 -6.98 -17.20 2.18
CA ASP A 576 -5.98 -18.12 1.69
C ASP A 576 -6.54 -19.01 0.57
N GLN A 577 -5.76 -20.00 0.14
CA GLN A 577 -6.13 -20.99 -0.89
C GLN A 577 -7.32 -21.87 -0.49
N HIS A 578 -7.57 -22.05 0.81
CA HIS A 578 -8.66 -22.85 1.38
C HIS A 578 -9.93 -22.04 1.66
N ASP A 579 -9.95 -20.75 1.23
CA ASP A 579 -11.01 -19.78 1.51
C ASP A 579 -11.13 -19.36 2.98
N GLU A 580 -10.11 -19.65 3.82
CA GLU A 580 -10.05 -19.16 5.19
C GLU A 580 -9.66 -17.68 5.22
N ILE A 581 -10.35 -16.88 6.06
CA ILE A 581 -10.15 -15.43 6.13
C ILE A 581 -8.80 -15.13 6.82
N VAL A 582 -7.86 -14.62 6.03
CA VAL A 582 -6.58 -14.09 6.52
C VAL A 582 -6.77 -12.69 7.09
N PHE A 583 -7.48 -11.82 6.36
CA PHE A 583 -7.85 -10.48 6.79
C PHE A 583 -9.28 -10.18 6.37
N GLU A 584 -9.96 -9.41 7.20
CA GLU A 584 -11.18 -8.71 6.83
C GLU A 584 -11.01 -7.24 7.24
N TYR A 585 -11.36 -6.34 6.34
CA TYR A 585 -11.25 -4.92 6.61
C TYR A 585 -12.42 -4.47 7.47
N ASP A 586 -12.13 -3.85 8.62
CA ASP A 586 -13.16 -3.23 9.43
C ASP A 586 -13.64 -1.94 8.75
N SER A 587 -14.81 -2.01 8.14
CA SER A 587 -15.45 -0.88 7.46
C SER A 587 -16.33 -0.04 8.39
N SER A 588 -16.27 -0.25 9.71
CA SER A 588 -17.07 0.48 10.68
C SER A 588 -16.84 1.99 10.57
N PRO A 589 -17.88 2.80 10.33
CA PRO A 589 -17.72 4.24 10.20
C PRO A 589 -17.42 4.90 11.54
N THR A 590 -16.60 5.94 11.49
CA THR A 590 -16.46 6.88 12.60
C THR A 590 -17.26 8.15 12.29
N MET A 591 -18.10 8.59 13.21
CA MET A 591 -18.81 9.86 13.04
C MET A 591 -17.80 11.02 13.19
N ALA A 592 -17.40 11.62 12.06
CA ALA A 592 -16.43 12.71 12.04
C ALA A 592 -17.09 14.06 12.39
N ILE A 593 -18.28 14.30 11.85
CA ILE A 593 -19.13 15.47 12.13
C ILE A 593 -20.59 14.99 12.17
N SER A 594 -21.44 15.75 12.84
CA SER A 594 -22.88 15.45 12.90
C SER A 594 -23.55 15.53 11.52
N GLU A 595 -24.63 14.78 11.32
CA GLU A 595 -25.36 14.70 10.06
C GLU A 595 -25.85 16.07 9.55
N ASP A 596 -26.28 16.93 10.47
CA ASP A 596 -26.72 18.28 10.15
C ASP A 596 -25.56 19.19 9.76
N THR A 597 -24.38 19.07 10.40
CA THR A 597 -23.16 19.75 9.98
C THR A 597 -22.74 19.28 8.58
N ALA A 598 -22.77 17.97 8.31
CA ALA A 598 -22.46 17.43 7.00
C ALA A 598 -23.40 17.95 5.91
N THR A 599 -24.72 17.99 6.21
CA THR A 599 -25.73 18.59 5.34
C THR A 599 -25.43 20.05 5.04
N VAL A 600 -25.17 20.88 6.07
CA VAL A 600 -24.84 22.30 5.92
C VAL A 600 -23.58 22.46 5.06
N MET A 601 -22.52 21.69 5.32
CA MET A 601 -21.28 21.74 4.56
C MET A 601 -21.45 21.28 3.10
N ASN A 602 -22.23 20.24 2.85
CA ASN A 602 -22.56 19.79 1.50
C ASN A 602 -23.22 20.93 0.70
N LYS A 603 -24.23 21.58 1.27
CA LYS A 603 -24.93 22.71 0.62
C LYS A 603 -24.04 23.93 0.45
N LEU A 604 -23.16 24.24 1.40
CA LEU A 604 -22.13 25.28 1.27
C LEU A 604 -21.16 24.97 0.10
N LEU A 605 -20.66 23.74 0.02
CA LEU A 605 -19.74 23.32 -1.06
C LEU A 605 -20.43 23.26 -2.44
N GLN A 606 -21.73 23.01 -2.51
CA GLN A 606 -22.50 23.15 -3.74
C GLN A 606 -22.45 24.58 -4.28
N THR A 607 -22.37 25.62 -3.42
CA THR A 607 -22.28 27.01 -3.88
C THR A 607 -20.96 27.31 -4.62
N VAL A 608 -19.89 26.56 -4.34
CA VAL A 608 -18.63 26.65 -5.08
C VAL A 608 -18.82 26.29 -6.56
N VAL A 609 -19.79 25.41 -6.86
CA VAL A 609 -20.11 24.97 -8.24
C VAL A 609 -21.30 25.76 -8.82
N TYR A 610 -22.36 25.96 -8.06
CA TYR A 610 -23.62 26.52 -8.56
C TYR A 610 -23.84 27.99 -8.18
N GLY A 611 -23.06 28.55 -7.28
CA GLY A 611 -23.09 29.95 -6.91
C GLY A 611 -22.72 30.85 -8.10
N SER A 612 -23.19 32.09 -8.07
CA SER A 612 -23.02 33.04 -9.16
C SER A 612 -21.55 33.39 -9.46
N ARG A 613 -20.68 33.24 -8.46
CA ARG A 613 -19.25 33.55 -8.51
C ARG A 613 -18.37 32.40 -8.04
N GLY A 614 -18.90 31.17 -8.05
CA GLY A 614 -18.23 29.97 -7.58
C GLY A 614 -16.93 29.66 -8.31
N THR A 615 -15.87 29.37 -7.57
CA THR A 615 -14.55 29.07 -8.14
C THR A 615 -14.52 27.77 -8.93
N GLY A 616 -15.47 26.87 -8.70
CA GLY A 616 -15.66 25.59 -9.39
C GLY A 616 -16.78 25.60 -10.44
N ALA A 617 -17.34 26.77 -10.80
CA ALA A 617 -18.53 26.88 -11.66
C ALA A 617 -18.41 26.16 -13.02
N ALA A 618 -17.20 26.04 -13.56
CA ALA A 618 -16.98 25.32 -14.82
C ALA A 618 -17.16 23.79 -14.73
N ALA A 619 -17.32 23.23 -13.52
CA ALA A 619 -17.68 21.82 -13.32
C ALA A 619 -19.20 21.57 -13.27
N ARG A 620 -20.02 22.62 -13.35
CA ARG A 620 -21.49 22.57 -13.15
C ARG A 620 -22.21 21.50 -14.00
N ASN A 621 -21.76 21.30 -15.22
CA ASN A 621 -22.38 20.41 -16.19
C ASN A 621 -21.60 19.09 -16.38
N THR A 622 -20.69 18.75 -15.47
CA THR A 622 -19.88 17.55 -15.55
C THR A 622 -20.75 16.29 -15.46
N VAL A 623 -21.70 16.29 -14.53
CA VAL A 623 -22.62 15.19 -14.31
C VAL A 623 -24.05 15.68 -14.55
N LYS A 624 -24.78 14.94 -15.38
CA LYS A 624 -26.14 15.28 -15.72
C LYS A 624 -27.10 14.92 -14.60
N ASP A 625 -28.07 15.79 -14.31
CA ASP A 625 -29.18 15.59 -13.38
C ASP A 625 -28.78 15.22 -11.94
N MET A 626 -27.53 15.46 -11.55
CA MET A 626 -27.03 15.29 -10.18
C MET A 626 -26.28 16.53 -9.70
N LYS A 627 -26.38 16.79 -8.40
CA LYS A 627 -25.64 17.90 -7.79
C LYS A 627 -24.20 17.48 -7.47
N ILE A 628 -23.30 18.45 -7.55
CA ILE A 628 -21.88 18.31 -7.23
C ILE A 628 -21.55 19.28 -6.09
N PHE A 629 -20.95 18.80 -5.02
CA PHE A 629 -20.22 19.64 -4.09
C PHE A 629 -18.73 19.61 -4.44
N ALA A 630 -18.03 20.74 -4.37
CA ALA A 630 -16.59 20.73 -4.71
C ALA A 630 -15.83 21.89 -4.08
N LYS A 631 -14.49 21.74 -4.15
CA LYS A 631 -13.55 22.83 -3.78
C LYS A 631 -12.33 22.80 -4.71
N THR A 632 -11.94 23.98 -5.14
CA THR A 632 -10.68 24.21 -5.86
C THR A 632 -9.54 24.43 -4.87
N GLY A 633 -8.35 23.92 -5.18
CA GLY A 633 -7.10 24.16 -4.46
C GLY A 633 -6.02 24.72 -5.38
N THR A 634 -5.25 25.63 -4.86
CA THR A 634 -4.08 26.21 -5.53
C THR A 634 -3.06 26.51 -4.43
N SER A 635 -1.85 25.95 -4.55
CA SER A 635 -0.74 26.28 -3.66
C SER A 635 -0.05 27.57 -4.10
N ASN A 636 0.91 28.03 -3.30
CA ASN A 636 1.72 29.20 -3.63
C ASN A 636 2.36 29.05 -5.03
N ASN A 637 2.41 30.12 -5.77
CA ASN A 637 2.95 30.17 -7.14
C ASN A 637 2.27 29.21 -8.13
N SER A 638 1.07 28.69 -7.80
CA SER A 638 0.35 27.69 -8.62
C SER A 638 1.21 26.47 -8.96
N ASN A 639 2.00 25.98 -8.01
CA ASN A 639 2.82 24.77 -8.17
C ASN A 639 2.00 23.49 -8.05
N ASP A 640 0.93 23.52 -7.25
CA ASP A 640 -0.02 22.43 -7.09
C ASP A 640 -1.43 22.92 -7.36
N LEU A 641 -2.16 22.21 -8.19
CA LEU A 641 -3.56 22.47 -8.50
C LEU A 641 -4.40 21.27 -8.08
N TRP A 642 -5.48 21.57 -7.38
CA TRP A 642 -6.41 20.57 -6.89
C TRP A 642 -7.85 20.87 -7.29
N PHE A 643 -8.59 19.80 -7.53
CA PHE A 643 -10.05 19.82 -7.58
C PHE A 643 -10.59 18.59 -6.86
N VAL A 644 -11.29 18.83 -5.76
CA VAL A 644 -11.90 17.77 -4.96
C VAL A 644 -13.40 18.00 -4.95
N GLY A 645 -14.17 16.98 -5.30
CA GLY A 645 -15.61 17.09 -5.35
C GLY A 645 -16.31 15.75 -5.38
N GLY A 646 -17.56 15.74 -4.95
CA GLY A 646 -18.39 14.54 -4.91
C GLY A 646 -19.75 14.73 -5.55
N THR A 647 -20.30 13.62 -5.98
CA THR A 647 -21.69 13.40 -6.42
C THR A 647 -22.37 12.49 -5.40
N PRO A 648 -23.66 12.18 -5.51
CA PRO A 648 -24.29 11.20 -4.63
C PRO A 648 -23.74 9.76 -4.71
N TYR A 649 -22.84 9.47 -5.66
CA TYR A 649 -22.23 8.15 -5.86
C TYR A 649 -20.77 8.10 -5.39
N TYR A 650 -19.96 9.11 -5.78
CA TYR A 650 -18.51 9.05 -5.64
C TYR A 650 -17.91 10.40 -5.25
N VAL A 651 -16.79 10.35 -4.56
CA VAL A 651 -15.89 11.49 -4.38
C VAL A 651 -14.64 11.29 -5.22
N GLY A 652 -14.29 12.29 -6.00
CA GLY A 652 -13.04 12.34 -6.76
C GLY A 652 -12.11 13.43 -6.23
N SER A 653 -10.85 13.10 -5.96
CA SER A 653 -9.79 14.06 -5.64
C SER A 653 -8.72 14.01 -6.72
N CYS A 654 -8.56 15.09 -7.49
CA CYS A 654 -7.59 15.24 -8.56
C CYS A 654 -6.55 16.29 -8.21
N TRP A 655 -5.27 15.91 -8.31
CA TRP A 655 -4.11 16.77 -8.19
C TRP A 655 -3.35 16.84 -9.50
N CYS A 656 -2.80 18.02 -9.83
CA CYS A 656 -1.85 18.23 -10.93
C CYS A 656 -0.67 19.09 -10.46
N GLY A 657 0.55 18.71 -10.86
CA GLY A 657 1.79 19.40 -10.52
C GLY A 657 2.99 18.84 -11.28
N TYR A 658 4.13 19.48 -11.16
CA TYR A 658 5.39 18.92 -11.62
C TYR A 658 6.11 18.23 -10.46
N ASP A 659 6.88 17.19 -10.74
CA ASP A 659 7.67 16.50 -9.71
C ASP A 659 8.67 17.47 -9.06
N GLU A 660 9.36 18.28 -9.86
CA GLU A 660 10.07 19.46 -9.40
C GLU A 660 9.14 20.67 -9.47
N GLN A 661 8.90 21.30 -8.32
CA GLN A 661 7.92 22.37 -8.19
C GLN A 661 8.18 23.53 -9.15
N GLN A 662 7.22 23.82 -10.00
CA GLN A 662 7.19 24.97 -10.88
C GLN A 662 5.76 25.39 -11.21
N ASN A 663 5.58 26.64 -11.62
CA ASN A 663 4.28 27.21 -11.94
C ASN A 663 3.58 26.44 -13.08
N ILE A 664 2.30 26.14 -12.88
CA ILE A 664 1.43 25.52 -13.88
C ILE A 664 0.68 26.62 -14.62
N SER A 665 0.82 26.67 -15.94
CA SER A 665 0.22 27.71 -16.78
C SER A 665 -1.31 27.60 -16.92
N ASN A 666 -1.87 26.37 -16.82
CA ASN A 666 -3.32 26.13 -16.91
C ASN A 666 -3.90 25.91 -15.51
N ALA A 667 -4.38 26.97 -14.88
CA ALA A 667 -4.96 26.94 -13.54
C ALA A 667 -6.21 26.02 -13.39
N GLY A 668 -6.82 25.60 -14.50
CA GLY A 668 -8.02 24.75 -14.49
C GLY A 668 -7.78 23.27 -14.73
N ILE A 669 -6.53 22.84 -14.94
CA ILE A 669 -6.22 21.49 -15.44
C ILE A 669 -6.74 20.38 -14.52
N ALA A 670 -6.57 20.48 -13.20
CA ALA A 670 -7.06 19.48 -12.26
C ALA A 670 -8.58 19.31 -12.34
N ARG A 671 -9.33 20.42 -12.46
CA ARG A 671 -10.79 20.38 -12.67
C ARG A 671 -11.15 19.76 -14.02
N VAL A 672 -10.40 20.06 -15.07
CA VAL A 672 -10.67 19.51 -16.42
C VAL A 672 -10.51 17.99 -16.40
N MET A 673 -9.42 17.48 -15.82
CA MET A 673 -9.18 16.04 -15.69
C MET A 673 -10.22 15.37 -14.79
N TRP A 674 -10.54 15.98 -13.65
CA TRP A 674 -11.62 15.51 -12.77
C TRP A 674 -12.94 15.41 -13.54
N SER A 675 -13.31 16.45 -14.30
CA SER A 675 -14.54 16.46 -15.08
C SER A 675 -14.53 15.40 -16.20
N ALA A 676 -13.39 15.18 -16.85
CA ALA A 676 -13.25 14.17 -17.90
C ALA A 676 -13.46 12.75 -17.38
N VAL A 677 -13.01 12.46 -16.16
CA VAL A 677 -13.27 11.17 -15.51
C VAL A 677 -14.71 11.09 -15.03
N MET A 678 -15.16 12.04 -14.19
CA MET A 678 -16.44 11.96 -13.52
C MET A 678 -17.62 11.95 -14.50
N SER A 679 -17.55 12.68 -15.61
CA SER A 679 -18.60 12.65 -16.63
C SER A 679 -18.78 11.25 -17.26
N LYS A 680 -17.66 10.55 -17.48
CA LYS A 680 -17.69 9.22 -18.11
C LYS A 680 -18.18 8.12 -17.14
N ILE A 681 -17.71 8.15 -15.89
CA ILE A 681 -18.08 7.12 -14.89
C ILE A 681 -19.51 7.30 -14.36
N HIS A 682 -20.16 8.44 -14.62
CA HIS A 682 -21.57 8.67 -14.28
C HIS A 682 -22.51 8.39 -15.45
N ASN A 683 -21.97 8.05 -16.62
CA ASN A 683 -22.81 7.75 -17.77
C ASN A 683 -23.59 6.45 -17.55
N GLY A 684 -24.93 6.54 -17.56
CA GLY A 684 -25.80 5.41 -17.31
C GLY A 684 -26.17 5.19 -15.85
N LEU A 685 -25.65 5.98 -14.91
CA LEU A 685 -26.13 5.94 -13.52
C LEU A 685 -27.47 6.69 -13.39
N GLU A 686 -28.35 6.13 -12.58
CA GLU A 686 -29.64 6.76 -12.28
C GLU A 686 -29.43 8.07 -11.49
N PRO A 687 -30.19 9.14 -11.80
CA PRO A 687 -30.15 10.39 -11.03
C PRO A 687 -30.45 10.16 -9.55
N LYS A 688 -29.57 10.69 -8.69
CA LYS A 688 -29.67 10.56 -7.23
C LYS A 688 -29.42 11.91 -6.57
N GLU A 689 -30.11 12.21 -5.48
CA GLU A 689 -29.86 13.38 -4.65
C GLU A 689 -29.04 12.97 -3.41
N PHE A 690 -28.33 13.95 -2.85
CA PHE A 690 -27.68 13.74 -1.55
C PHE A 690 -28.71 13.60 -0.44
N GLU A 691 -28.45 12.71 0.48
CA GLU A 691 -29.24 12.62 1.70
C GLU A 691 -29.11 13.90 2.52
N VAL A 692 -30.22 14.26 3.16
CA VAL A 692 -30.33 15.48 3.98
C VAL A 692 -30.76 15.05 5.37
N SER A 693 -30.00 15.44 6.39
CA SER A 693 -30.34 15.14 7.77
C SER A 693 -31.68 15.74 8.17
N SER A 694 -32.46 14.96 8.90
CA SER A 694 -33.71 15.45 9.53
C SER A 694 -33.48 16.54 10.58
N TYR A 695 -32.26 16.69 11.08
CA TYR A 695 -31.84 17.73 12.02
C TYR A 695 -31.38 19.01 11.33
N ALA A 696 -31.29 19.05 10.01
CA ALA A 696 -31.04 20.24 9.21
C ALA A 696 -32.38 20.90 8.76
N THR A 697 -32.33 22.17 8.41
CA THR A 697 -33.46 22.90 7.90
C THR A 697 -33.06 23.95 6.88
N GLU A 698 -33.87 24.10 5.83
CA GLU A 698 -33.72 25.13 4.81
C GLU A 698 -34.50 26.37 5.16
N ARG A 699 -33.88 27.56 5.13
CA ARG A 699 -34.50 28.85 5.46
C ARG A 699 -34.07 29.95 4.52
N TYR A 700 -34.91 30.95 4.32
CA TYR A 700 -34.47 32.21 3.72
C TYR A 700 -33.70 33.04 4.74
N TYR A 701 -32.56 33.59 4.33
CA TYR A 701 -31.80 34.53 5.12
C TYR A 701 -31.64 35.89 4.40
N CYS A 702 -31.50 36.95 5.16
CA CYS A 702 -31.20 38.29 4.68
C CYS A 702 -29.70 38.38 4.32
N SER A 703 -29.39 38.64 3.07
CA SER A 703 -27.99 38.65 2.57
C SER A 703 -27.13 39.75 3.22
N SER A 704 -27.75 40.83 3.77
CA SER A 704 -27.01 41.91 4.42
C SER A 704 -26.74 41.67 5.90
N THR A 705 -27.58 40.91 6.60
CA THR A 705 -27.46 40.70 8.05
C THR A 705 -27.07 39.27 8.43
N GLY A 706 -27.21 38.33 7.53
CA GLY A 706 -27.02 36.89 7.81
C GLY A 706 -28.11 36.27 8.69
N LEU A 707 -29.12 37.05 9.16
CA LEU A 707 -30.24 36.59 9.96
C LEU A 707 -31.37 36.04 9.08
N LEU A 708 -32.33 35.29 9.63
CA LEU A 708 -33.47 34.79 8.86
C LEU A 708 -34.22 35.95 8.22
N ALA A 709 -34.51 35.83 6.95
CA ALA A 709 -35.17 36.88 6.21
C ALA A 709 -36.63 37.08 6.63
N THR A 710 -37.07 38.34 6.62
CA THR A 710 -38.47 38.75 6.72
C THR A 710 -39.01 39.15 5.35
N SER A 711 -40.31 39.41 5.26
CA SER A 711 -40.96 39.91 4.03
C SER A 711 -40.34 41.24 3.54
N ALA A 712 -39.86 42.08 4.46
CA ALA A 712 -39.28 43.38 4.19
C ALA A 712 -37.79 43.38 3.83
N CYS A 713 -37.10 42.25 3.89
CA CYS A 713 -35.68 42.17 3.49
C CYS A 713 -35.52 42.45 2.01
N PRO A 714 -34.62 43.38 1.61
CA PRO A 714 -34.42 43.74 0.18
C PRO A 714 -33.73 42.66 -0.63
N SER A 715 -32.86 41.87 0.00
CA SER A 715 -32.16 40.77 -0.62
C SER A 715 -32.24 39.50 0.25
N LYS A 716 -32.67 38.42 -0.37
CA LYS A 716 -32.91 37.14 0.31
C LYS A 716 -32.21 36.04 -0.45
N SER A 717 -31.59 35.14 0.30
CA SER A 717 -30.98 33.92 -0.23
C SER A 717 -31.42 32.71 0.59
N ILE A 718 -31.28 31.51 0.04
CA ILE A 718 -31.60 30.27 0.72
C ILE A 718 -30.35 29.80 1.46
N GLY A 719 -30.49 29.40 2.71
CA GLY A 719 -29.45 28.80 3.54
C GLY A 719 -29.94 27.54 4.22
N TRP A 720 -28.98 26.70 4.60
CA TRP A 720 -29.19 25.45 5.34
C TRP A 720 -28.59 25.54 6.73
N TYR A 721 -29.32 25.13 7.75
CA TYR A 721 -28.93 25.31 9.13
C TYR A 721 -29.13 24.03 9.94
N LYS A 722 -28.26 23.81 10.92
CA LYS A 722 -28.59 22.95 12.06
C LYS A 722 -29.83 23.52 12.75
N LYS A 723 -30.84 22.70 13.05
CA LYS A 723 -32.03 23.16 13.78
C LYS A 723 -31.66 23.80 15.12
N SER A 724 -30.60 23.28 15.77
CA SER A 724 -30.04 23.80 17.03
C SER A 724 -29.32 25.14 16.88
N ASN A 725 -28.79 25.45 15.66
CA ASN A 725 -28.03 26.69 15.40
C ASN A 725 -28.61 27.49 14.24
N THR A 726 -29.96 27.66 14.25
CA THR A 726 -30.69 28.52 13.31
C THR A 726 -30.63 29.96 13.81
N PRO A 727 -30.19 30.94 12.99
CA PRO A 727 -30.13 32.33 13.43
C PRO A 727 -31.52 32.91 13.69
N GLY A 728 -31.58 33.97 14.50
CA GLY A 728 -32.83 34.73 14.74
C GLY A 728 -33.32 35.49 13.51
N SER A 729 -34.55 36.01 13.57
CA SER A 729 -35.13 36.83 12.49
C SER A 729 -34.40 38.16 12.30
N CYS A 730 -34.36 38.66 11.09
CA CYS A 730 -33.71 39.91 10.72
C CYS A 730 -34.40 41.09 11.44
N THR A 731 -33.66 41.77 12.30
CA THR A 731 -34.12 42.95 13.04
C THR A 731 -33.94 44.27 12.29
N ALA A 732 -32.99 44.29 11.32
CA ALA A 732 -32.74 45.49 10.51
C ALA A 732 -33.84 45.76 9.47
N HIS A 733 -34.62 44.76 9.08
CA HIS A 733 -35.73 44.85 8.13
C HIS A 733 -36.94 44.15 8.74
N ALA A 734 -37.65 44.89 9.60
CA ALA A 734 -38.81 44.36 10.32
C ALA A 734 -39.96 44.02 9.35
N GLY A 735 -40.48 42.81 9.43
CA GLY A 735 -41.54 42.30 8.56
C GLY A 735 -42.03 40.92 9.01
N ALA A 736 -43.02 40.36 8.34
CA ALA A 736 -43.54 39.05 8.65
C ALA A 736 -42.48 37.95 8.34
N ALA A 737 -42.45 36.90 9.16
CA ALA A 737 -41.62 35.72 8.92
C ALA A 737 -41.98 35.05 7.57
N LEU A 738 -40.99 34.54 6.85
CA LEU A 738 -41.23 33.80 5.60
C LEU A 738 -41.46 32.31 5.89
N LYS A 739 -42.37 31.72 5.11
CA LYS A 739 -42.48 30.28 5.06
C LYS A 739 -41.17 29.68 4.56
N THR A 740 -40.91 28.44 4.90
CA THR A 740 -39.72 27.72 4.38
C THR A 740 -39.85 27.52 2.87
N PRO A 741 -38.72 27.40 2.15
CA PRO A 741 -38.77 27.03 0.73
C PRO A 741 -39.55 25.76 0.46
N ALA A 742 -39.45 24.75 1.31
CA ALA A 742 -40.23 23.51 1.22
C ALA A 742 -41.73 23.71 1.38
N GLU A 743 -42.18 24.54 2.35
CA GLU A 743 -43.60 24.88 2.53
C GLU A 743 -44.19 25.67 1.34
N ILE A 744 -43.37 26.53 0.73
CA ILE A 744 -43.78 27.29 -0.47
C ILE A 744 -43.94 26.32 -1.65
N LYS A 745 -42.95 25.44 -1.89
CA LYS A 745 -43.00 24.47 -2.96
C LYS A 745 -44.19 23.52 -2.83
N LYS A 746 -44.45 23.01 -1.62
CA LYS A 746 -45.60 22.14 -1.35
C LYS A 746 -46.94 22.88 -1.64
N ALA A 747 -47.06 24.13 -1.23
CA ALA A 747 -48.25 24.94 -1.51
C ALA A 747 -48.45 25.22 -3.00
N GLU A 748 -47.37 25.40 -3.76
CA GLU A 748 -47.43 25.54 -5.24
C GLU A 748 -47.83 24.23 -5.94
N GLU A 749 -47.30 23.08 -5.49
CA GLU A 749 -47.66 21.76 -5.99
C GLU A 749 -49.13 21.43 -5.70
N GLU A 750 -49.61 21.69 -4.49
CA GLU A 750 -50.99 21.52 -4.10
C GLU A 750 -51.92 22.42 -4.95
N LYS A 751 -51.51 23.68 -5.23
CA LYS A 751 -52.22 24.56 -6.10
C LYS A 751 -52.32 24.09 -7.55
N LYS A 752 -51.19 23.61 -8.11
CA LYS A 752 -51.17 23.03 -9.45
C LYS A 752 -52.00 21.75 -9.55
N ALA A 753 -51.98 20.88 -8.55
CA ALA A 753 -52.84 19.71 -8.49
C ALA A 753 -54.33 20.07 -8.42
N ALA A 754 -54.68 21.11 -7.67
CA ALA A 754 -56.03 21.63 -7.61
C ALA A 754 -56.50 22.32 -8.91
N GLU A 755 -55.60 22.99 -9.62
CA GLU A 755 -55.89 23.57 -10.94
C GLU A 755 -56.03 22.48 -12.04
N SER A 756 -55.24 21.41 -12.01
CA SER A 756 -55.35 20.28 -12.93
C SER A 756 -56.67 19.48 -12.70
N SER A 757 -57.08 19.27 -11.45
CA SER A 757 -58.33 18.63 -11.10
C SER A 757 -59.57 19.44 -11.51
N LYS A 758 -59.48 20.78 -11.48
CA LYS A 758 -60.51 21.69 -11.99
C LYS A 758 -60.58 21.67 -13.52
N ALA A 759 -59.46 21.54 -14.22
CA ALA A 759 -59.42 21.44 -15.68
C ALA A 759 -60.03 20.11 -16.18
N GLU A 760 -59.80 19.02 -15.47
CA GLU A 760 -60.46 17.73 -15.77
C GLU A 760 -61.96 17.73 -15.48
N SER A 761 -62.42 18.40 -14.42
CA SER A 761 -63.85 18.49 -14.12
C SER A 761 -64.60 19.41 -15.11
N THR A 762 -63.92 20.39 -15.74
CA THR A 762 -64.52 21.23 -16.80
C THR A 762 -64.53 20.54 -18.16
N SER A 763 -63.62 19.63 -18.45
CA SER A 763 -63.64 18.87 -19.69
C SER A 763 -64.66 17.73 -19.68
N SER A 764 -65.04 17.20 -18.53
CA SER A 764 -66.07 16.16 -18.40
C SER A 764 -67.54 16.73 -18.43
N SER A 765 -67.73 18.04 -18.20
CA SER A 765 -69.06 18.67 -18.30
C SER A 765 -69.40 19.21 -19.68
N SER A 766 -68.46 19.23 -20.66
CA SER A 766 -68.72 19.64 -22.06
C SER A 766 -68.96 18.49 -23.03
N SER A 767 -68.92 17.24 -22.59
CA SER A 767 -69.13 16.07 -23.43
C SER A 767 -70.52 15.42 -23.34
N THR A 768 -71.49 16.06 -22.58
CA THR A 768 -72.83 15.53 -22.38
C THR A 768 -73.97 16.34 -23.05
N SER A 769 -73.68 17.26 -24.01
CA SER A 769 -74.70 18.02 -24.71
C SER A 769 -74.49 18.10 -26.23
N SER A 770 -74.38 16.96 -26.91
CA SER A 770 -74.63 16.89 -28.37
C SER A 770 -74.86 15.45 -28.85
N ALA A 771 -75.99 14.89 -28.49
CA ALA A 771 -76.53 13.70 -29.13
C ALA A 771 -78.06 13.80 -29.27
N SER A 772 -78.54 14.55 -30.26
CA SER A 772 -79.84 14.31 -30.91
C SER A 772 -80.01 15.23 -32.12
N SER A 773 -80.03 14.64 -33.30
CA SER A 773 -80.89 14.85 -34.47
C SER A 773 -80.08 14.52 -35.71
N ALA A 774 -80.35 13.35 -36.17
CA ALA A 774 -81.17 12.93 -37.30
C ALA A 774 -80.56 13.20 -38.69
N SER A 775 -80.41 12.08 -39.34
CA SER A 775 -81.00 11.70 -40.59
C SER A 775 -80.44 12.18 -41.92
N SER A 776 -80.00 11.17 -42.70
CA SER A 776 -80.20 10.93 -44.15
C SER A 776 -79.66 11.95 -45.18
N LYS A 777 -78.75 11.50 -46.00
CA LYS A 777 -78.87 11.22 -47.44
C LYS A 777 -77.46 10.97 -48.10
N THR A 778 -77.33 9.77 -48.54
CA THR A 778 -77.08 9.31 -49.92
C THR A 778 -76.06 10.05 -50.81
N GLU A 779 -75.14 9.22 -51.33
CA GLU A 779 -74.57 9.13 -52.70
C GLU A 779 -73.75 10.34 -53.22
N SER A 780 -72.64 10.18 -53.71
CA SER A 780 -72.06 9.48 -54.86
C SER A 780 -70.79 10.13 -55.36
N ASN A 781 -69.87 9.31 -55.78
CA ASN A 781 -68.91 9.53 -56.86
C ASN A 781 -67.82 10.67 -56.78
N ARG A 782 -66.65 10.34 -56.55
CA ARG A 782 -65.54 9.99 -57.52
C ARG A 782 -64.24 9.81 -56.77
#